data_00ad0836e57197113d6e963fec524702
#
_entry.id   00ad0836e57197113d6e963fec524702
#
_cell.length_a   1.000
_cell.length_b   1.000
_cell.length_c   1.000
_cell.angle_alpha   90.00
_cell.angle_beta   90.00
_cell.angle_gamma   90.00
#
_symmetry.space_group_name_H-M   'P 1'
#
loop_
_entity.id
_entity.type
_entity.pdbx_description
1 polymer ?
#
loop_
_entity_poly.entity_id
_entity_poly.type
_entity_poly.pdbx_seq_one_letter_code
_entity_poly.pdbx_strand_id
1 'polypeptide(L)'
;PAMVKAAYSSGKPAIGVGAGNTPVVIDETADIKRAVASILLSKTFDNGVVCASEQAVIVVDSVYDAVKERFASHGGYILNKDEADKVRKVLLINGALNAAIVGQPATKIAELAGIKVPSDTKILIGEGAKICHEEEFAHEKLSPSLGMFRAKDFTEAVDFACQMVDLGGIGHTSALYTDQDKNDDRVRYFGDKMKTARILVNTPTSHGGIGDLYNFNLAPSLTLGCGSWGGNSISENVGPKHLINKKTVAKRAENMLWHKLPKSIYFRRGSLPIALTDLEGKKRAMVVTDGFLFNNGYADELVTILKDKGMEVEVFYEVAADPTLTIVKKGAEMMRSFKPDVILALGGGSPMDAAKIMWVMYEHPETHFEELAMRFMDIRKRIYKFPKMGIKADLVCITTTSGTGSEVTPFAVVTDDLNGGVKYPLADYELTPTMAIVDANLVMNMPKSLCAFGGVDAVTHAVEAYVSVLANEYSDGQALQALKLLKEYLPSSYANGSKDPIAREKVHNAATIAGIAFANSFLGVCHSMAHKLGAEFHIPHGLANALLIANVIRYNANDNPTKQTAFSQYDRPQARRRYSEIADHLGLTASGDRTGVKVEKLLTWLEGLKAELDIPASIREAGVNEAAFLAKVDQLAVEAFDDQCTGANPRFPLISELKQLLLDSYYGRAYSPEAVTVGEEVKEAKKDEGKKKK
;
A
#
# COMPACT_ATOMS: atom_id res chain seq x y z
N PRO A 1 -5.92 32.56 -23.85
CA PRO A 1 -6.97 31.56 -23.61
C PRO A 1 -7.62 31.02 -24.88
N ALA A 2 -8.10 31.88 -25.81
CA ALA A 2 -8.79 31.43 -27.04
C ALA A 2 -7.90 30.56 -27.94
N MET A 3 -6.65 30.93 -28.14
CA MET A 3 -5.68 30.18 -28.95
C MET A 3 -5.32 28.84 -28.33
N VAL A 4 -5.18 28.76 -27.01
CA VAL A 4 -4.93 27.53 -26.28
C VAL A 4 -6.10 26.58 -26.42
N LYS A 5 -7.34 27.11 -26.27
CA LYS A 5 -8.57 26.32 -26.48
C LYS A 5 -8.65 25.79 -27.93
N ALA A 6 -8.34 26.61 -28.91
CA ALA A 6 -8.31 26.18 -30.31
C ALA A 6 -7.24 25.10 -30.58
N ALA A 7 -6.04 25.26 -29.99
CA ALA A 7 -4.97 24.28 -30.12
C ALA A 7 -5.39 22.91 -29.51
N TYR A 8 -5.94 22.86 -28.29
CA TYR A 8 -6.42 21.64 -27.69
C TYR A 8 -7.62 21.02 -28.42
N SER A 9 -8.47 21.85 -29.04
CA SER A 9 -9.61 21.39 -29.82
C SER A 9 -9.26 20.89 -31.23
N SER A 10 -8.01 21.02 -31.66
CA SER A 10 -7.55 20.63 -33.01
C SER A 10 -7.46 19.14 -33.24
N GLY A 11 -7.54 18.32 -32.18
CA GLY A 11 -7.31 16.87 -32.24
C GLY A 11 -5.86 16.47 -32.45
N LYS A 12 -4.92 17.42 -32.45
CA LYS A 12 -3.48 17.18 -32.55
C LYS A 12 -2.81 17.32 -31.19
N PRO A 13 -1.66 16.67 -30.94
CA PRO A 13 -0.87 16.92 -29.74
C PRO A 13 -0.56 18.40 -29.61
N ALA A 14 -0.95 19.00 -28.48
CA ALA A 14 -0.75 20.41 -28.23
C ALA A 14 -0.24 20.63 -26.79
N ILE A 15 0.64 21.64 -26.65
CA ILE A 15 1.11 22.13 -25.35
C ILE A 15 0.70 23.59 -25.26
N GLY A 16 -0.22 23.89 -24.37
CA GLY A 16 -0.67 25.27 -24.13
C GLY A 16 -0.44 25.64 -22.67
N VAL A 17 -0.53 26.95 -22.41
CA VAL A 17 -0.43 27.51 -21.05
C VAL A 17 -1.65 28.36 -20.73
N GLY A 18 -2.06 28.37 -19.46
CA GLY A 18 -3.12 29.21 -18.96
C GLY A 18 -2.71 30.69 -18.82
N ALA A 19 -3.66 31.55 -18.51
CA ALA A 19 -3.39 32.90 -18.07
C ALA A 19 -2.72 32.90 -16.70
N GLY A 20 -1.88 33.90 -16.42
CA GLY A 20 -1.28 34.10 -15.11
C GLY A 20 -2.03 35.15 -14.30
N ASN A 21 -2.15 34.96 -13.00
CA ASN A 21 -2.59 36.01 -12.08
C ASN A 21 -1.86 35.82 -10.74
N THR A 22 -0.55 36.05 -10.77
CA THR A 22 0.38 35.71 -9.72
C THR A 22 0.20 36.55 -8.45
N PRO A 23 -0.28 35.95 -7.34
CA PRO A 23 -0.28 36.61 -6.04
C PRO A 23 1.09 36.46 -5.38
N VAL A 24 1.45 37.46 -4.57
CA VAL A 24 2.65 37.45 -3.73
C VAL A 24 2.26 37.75 -2.29
N VAL A 25 2.55 36.84 -1.39
CA VAL A 25 2.39 37.06 0.05
C VAL A 25 3.70 37.56 0.64
N ILE A 26 3.62 38.64 1.46
CA ILE A 26 4.75 39.15 2.26
C ILE A 26 4.32 39.04 3.73
N ASP A 27 4.96 38.14 4.47
CA ASP A 27 4.66 37.98 5.89
C ASP A 27 5.54 38.89 6.78
N GLU A 28 5.25 38.93 8.05
CA GLU A 28 5.92 39.79 9.04
C GLU A 28 7.40 39.43 9.28
N THR A 29 7.84 38.25 8.81
CA THR A 29 9.22 37.78 8.99
C THR A 29 10.09 38.02 7.75
N ALA A 30 9.48 38.49 6.65
CA ALA A 30 10.16 38.70 5.38
C ALA A 30 11.22 39.79 5.47
N ASP A 31 12.32 39.63 4.73
CA ASP A 31 13.22 40.72 4.43
C ASP A 31 12.57 41.69 3.43
N ILE A 32 11.98 42.75 3.96
CA ILE A 32 11.23 43.76 3.19
C ILE A 32 12.10 44.38 2.08
N LYS A 33 13.39 44.59 2.33
CA LYS A 33 14.29 45.17 1.32
C LYS A 33 14.43 44.23 0.12
N ARG A 34 14.64 42.94 0.39
CA ARG A 34 14.75 41.90 -0.63
C ARG A 34 13.42 41.73 -1.37
N ALA A 35 12.30 41.64 -0.63
CA ALA A 35 10.98 41.44 -1.19
C ALA A 35 10.64 42.57 -2.18
N VAL A 36 10.72 43.82 -1.77
CA VAL A 36 10.37 44.97 -2.63
C VAL A 36 11.34 45.09 -3.84
N ALA A 37 12.65 44.92 -3.60
CA ALA A 37 13.61 44.96 -4.71
C ALA A 37 13.37 43.83 -5.73
N SER A 38 13.06 42.65 -5.30
CA SER A 38 12.73 41.50 -6.16
C SER A 38 11.46 41.74 -6.98
N ILE A 39 10.40 42.24 -6.31
CA ILE A 39 9.12 42.53 -6.96
C ILE A 39 9.28 43.68 -8.00
N LEU A 40 10.00 44.76 -7.66
CA LEU A 40 10.30 45.84 -8.62
C LEU A 40 11.09 45.33 -9.82
N LEU A 41 12.13 44.54 -9.60
CA LEU A 41 12.92 43.93 -10.68
C LEU A 41 12.03 43.09 -11.59
N SER A 42 11.22 42.22 -11.00
CA SER A 42 10.33 41.30 -11.72
C SER A 42 9.21 42.04 -12.48
N LYS A 43 8.58 43.03 -11.84
CA LYS A 43 7.44 43.76 -12.40
C LYS A 43 7.83 44.71 -13.50
N THR A 44 9.05 45.22 -13.48
CA THR A 44 9.61 46.08 -14.53
C THR A 44 10.28 45.30 -15.66
N PHE A 45 10.60 44.03 -15.44
CA PHE A 45 11.15 43.20 -16.51
C PHE A 45 10.11 43.06 -17.64
N ASP A 46 10.56 43.46 -18.82
CA ASP A 46 9.73 43.48 -20.03
C ASP A 46 8.37 44.19 -19.81
N ASN A 47 8.37 45.27 -19.03
CA ASN A 47 7.17 46.01 -18.63
C ASN A 47 6.05 45.10 -18.09
N GLY A 48 6.37 44.06 -17.38
CA GLY A 48 5.41 43.15 -16.71
C GLY A 48 4.59 42.28 -17.66
N VAL A 49 5.06 42.04 -18.89
CA VAL A 49 4.37 41.19 -19.88
C VAL A 49 4.50 39.70 -19.53
N VAL A 50 5.55 39.31 -18.78
CA VAL A 50 5.72 37.91 -18.38
C VAL A 50 4.52 37.42 -17.57
N CYS A 51 3.87 36.36 -18.00
CA CYS A 51 2.66 35.82 -17.36
C CYS A 51 2.87 35.38 -15.88
N ALA A 52 4.12 35.12 -15.48
CA ALA A 52 4.48 34.85 -14.09
C ALA A 52 4.74 36.14 -13.28
N SER A 53 4.73 37.32 -13.91
CA SER A 53 4.95 38.59 -13.20
C SER A 53 3.90 38.82 -12.12
N GLU A 54 4.32 39.39 -11.00
CA GLU A 54 3.46 39.72 -9.85
C GLU A 54 2.26 40.57 -10.25
N GLN A 55 1.06 40.15 -9.95
CA GLN A 55 -0.15 40.92 -10.25
C GLN A 55 -0.64 41.68 -9.00
N ALA A 56 -0.46 41.10 -7.82
CA ALA A 56 -0.69 41.80 -6.57
C ALA A 56 0.26 41.33 -5.47
N VAL A 57 0.52 42.23 -4.53
CA VAL A 57 1.16 41.92 -3.25
C VAL A 57 0.11 41.94 -2.15
N ILE A 58 0.10 40.89 -1.34
CA ILE A 58 -0.76 40.72 -0.17
C ILE A 58 0.15 40.77 1.04
N VAL A 59 0.05 41.85 1.84
CA VAL A 59 1.01 42.15 2.88
C VAL A 59 0.33 42.05 4.24
N VAL A 60 0.96 41.34 5.16
CA VAL A 60 0.49 41.24 6.55
C VAL A 60 0.53 42.63 7.22
N ASP A 61 -0.51 42.94 7.96
CA ASP A 61 -0.81 44.28 8.53
C ASP A 61 0.41 44.88 9.27
N SER A 62 1.09 44.09 10.07
CA SER A 62 2.24 44.52 10.90
C SER A 62 3.42 45.11 10.09
N VAL A 63 3.54 44.76 8.83
CA VAL A 63 4.65 45.20 7.92
C VAL A 63 4.14 46.00 6.71
N TYR A 64 2.81 46.18 6.59
CA TYR A 64 2.18 46.79 5.43
C TYR A 64 2.73 48.18 5.09
N ASP A 65 2.75 49.07 6.10
CA ASP A 65 3.18 50.44 5.89
C ASP A 65 4.68 50.56 5.57
N ALA A 66 5.50 49.73 6.17
CA ALA A 66 6.91 49.65 5.84
C ALA A 66 7.18 49.14 4.41
N VAL A 67 6.39 48.17 3.92
CA VAL A 67 6.45 47.68 2.53
C VAL A 67 5.98 48.81 1.56
N LYS A 68 4.90 49.50 1.88
CA LYS A 68 4.37 50.60 1.09
C LYS A 68 5.37 51.76 0.97
N GLU A 69 5.95 52.19 2.08
CA GLU A 69 7.01 53.21 2.09
C GLU A 69 8.24 52.79 1.28
N ARG A 70 8.61 51.51 1.38
CA ARG A 70 9.74 50.96 0.65
C ARG A 70 9.47 50.99 -0.86
N PHE A 71 8.27 50.66 -1.33
CA PHE A 71 7.90 50.78 -2.76
C PHE A 71 7.96 52.22 -3.20
N ALA A 72 7.36 53.17 -2.44
CA ALA A 72 7.34 54.58 -2.76
C ALA A 72 8.77 55.18 -2.94
N SER A 73 9.69 54.79 -2.03
CA SER A 73 11.06 55.31 -2.06
C SER A 73 11.94 54.69 -3.18
N HIS A 74 11.44 53.68 -3.92
CA HIS A 74 12.22 52.96 -4.96
C HIS A 74 11.57 52.99 -6.35
N GLY A 75 10.67 53.96 -6.61
CA GLY A 75 10.03 54.20 -7.90
C GLY A 75 8.64 53.58 -8.08
N GLY A 76 8.04 53.07 -6.98
CA GLY A 76 6.62 52.73 -6.96
C GLY A 76 5.78 53.96 -6.68
N TYR A 77 4.85 54.28 -7.57
CA TYR A 77 3.90 55.39 -7.36
C TYR A 77 2.63 54.86 -6.75
N ILE A 78 2.38 55.24 -5.49
CA ILE A 78 1.19 54.85 -4.77
C ILE A 78 0.05 55.75 -5.21
N LEU A 79 -0.94 55.21 -5.87
CA LEU A 79 -2.11 55.91 -6.34
C LEU A 79 -3.02 56.37 -5.19
N ASN A 80 -3.44 57.64 -5.16
CA ASN A 80 -4.51 58.04 -4.29
C ASN A 80 -5.87 57.46 -4.78
N LYS A 81 -6.94 57.63 -4.03
CA LYS A 81 -8.23 57.04 -4.36
C LYS A 81 -8.75 57.44 -5.72
N ASP A 82 -8.72 58.76 -6.06
CA ASP A 82 -9.21 59.28 -7.35
C ASP A 82 -8.35 58.83 -8.50
N GLU A 83 -7.04 58.74 -8.33
CA GLU A 83 -6.10 58.20 -9.32
C GLU A 83 -6.29 56.69 -9.52
N ALA A 84 -6.48 55.93 -8.44
CA ALA A 84 -6.75 54.51 -8.51
C ALA A 84 -8.04 54.20 -9.30
N ASP A 85 -9.11 54.99 -9.06
CA ASP A 85 -10.37 54.85 -9.80
C ASP A 85 -10.25 55.19 -11.29
N LYS A 86 -9.36 56.10 -11.65
CA LYS A 86 -9.04 56.39 -13.06
C LYS A 86 -8.21 55.30 -13.69
N VAL A 87 -7.23 54.75 -12.97
CA VAL A 87 -6.39 53.65 -13.44
C VAL A 87 -7.22 52.37 -13.60
N ARG A 88 -8.14 52.02 -12.66
CA ARG A 88 -9.06 50.87 -12.80
C ARG A 88 -9.79 50.88 -14.14
N LYS A 89 -10.30 52.01 -14.56
CA LYS A 89 -11.02 52.19 -15.87
C LYS A 89 -10.18 51.88 -17.10
N VAL A 90 -8.87 51.93 -17.01
CA VAL A 90 -7.96 51.63 -18.13
C VAL A 90 -7.30 50.24 -18.01
N LEU A 91 -7.37 49.57 -16.84
CA LEU A 91 -6.84 48.22 -16.67
C LEU A 91 -7.69 47.19 -17.42
N LEU A 92 -9.01 47.21 -17.14
CA LEU A 92 -9.95 46.32 -17.79
C LEU A 92 -11.01 47.07 -18.55
N ILE A 93 -11.36 46.60 -19.77
CA ILE A 93 -12.46 47.14 -20.57
C ILE A 93 -13.51 46.03 -20.74
N ASN A 94 -14.72 46.25 -20.27
CA ASN A 94 -15.79 45.24 -20.28
C ASN A 94 -15.39 43.91 -19.63
N GLY A 95 -14.64 43.94 -18.54
CA GLY A 95 -14.12 42.76 -17.82
C GLY A 95 -12.97 42.03 -18.49
N ALA A 96 -12.44 42.52 -19.60
CA ALA A 96 -11.30 41.93 -20.28
C ALA A 96 -10.06 42.86 -20.21
N LEU A 97 -8.88 42.26 -20.20
CA LEU A 97 -7.62 43.00 -20.18
C LEU A 97 -7.55 43.99 -21.35
N ASN A 98 -7.26 45.26 -21.04
CA ASN A 98 -7.09 46.30 -22.05
C ASN A 98 -5.76 46.08 -22.81
N ALA A 99 -5.85 45.75 -24.09
CA ALA A 99 -4.66 45.54 -24.93
C ALA A 99 -3.76 46.79 -25.03
N ALA A 100 -4.29 48.01 -24.84
CA ALA A 100 -3.53 49.25 -24.95
C ALA A 100 -2.50 49.47 -23.84
N ILE A 101 -2.64 48.75 -22.69
CA ILE A 101 -1.71 48.85 -21.55
C ILE A 101 -0.66 47.76 -21.53
N VAL A 102 -0.84 46.69 -22.31
CA VAL A 102 0.06 45.51 -22.29
C VAL A 102 1.45 45.93 -22.74
N GLY A 103 2.44 45.65 -21.88
CA GLY A 103 3.84 45.99 -22.15
C GLY A 103 4.17 47.49 -22.20
N GLN A 104 3.24 48.36 -21.84
CA GLN A 104 3.50 49.79 -21.80
C GLN A 104 4.18 50.21 -20.47
N PRO A 105 5.06 51.25 -20.50
CA PRO A 105 5.65 51.75 -19.28
C PRO A 105 4.60 52.38 -18.35
N ALA A 106 4.88 52.45 -17.06
CA ALA A 106 3.98 53.00 -16.04
C ALA A 106 3.52 54.41 -16.35
N THR A 107 4.38 55.26 -16.88
CA THR A 107 4.10 56.64 -17.35
C THR A 107 3.05 56.69 -18.47
N LYS A 108 3.09 55.72 -19.40
CA LYS A 108 2.11 55.64 -20.50
C LYS A 108 0.72 55.22 -19.97
N ILE A 109 0.70 54.26 -19.01
CA ILE A 109 -0.56 53.87 -18.37
C ILE A 109 -1.16 55.02 -17.58
N ALA A 110 -0.34 55.79 -16.88
CA ALA A 110 -0.76 57.01 -16.19
C ALA A 110 -1.36 58.07 -17.16
N GLU A 111 -0.70 58.25 -18.30
CA GLU A 111 -1.21 59.15 -19.39
C GLU A 111 -2.59 58.67 -19.88
N LEU A 112 -2.74 57.40 -20.17
CA LEU A 112 -4.03 56.81 -20.59
C LEU A 112 -5.12 56.96 -19.56
N ALA A 113 -4.78 56.91 -18.25
CA ALA A 113 -5.68 57.14 -17.15
C ALA A 113 -5.93 58.64 -16.87
N GLY A 114 -5.25 59.54 -17.57
CA GLY A 114 -5.38 60.99 -17.35
C GLY A 114 -4.84 61.47 -15.99
N ILE A 115 -3.78 60.82 -15.49
CA ILE A 115 -3.06 61.19 -14.27
C ILE A 115 -1.62 61.59 -14.57
N LYS A 116 -1.03 62.41 -13.72
CA LYS A 116 0.38 62.83 -13.85
C LYS A 116 1.22 62.14 -12.79
N VAL A 117 2.29 61.49 -13.22
CA VAL A 117 3.23 60.82 -12.31
C VAL A 117 4.67 61.30 -12.59
N PRO A 118 5.62 61.20 -11.69
CA PRO A 118 7.02 61.47 -11.94
C PRO A 118 7.56 60.65 -13.13
N SER A 119 8.47 61.25 -13.89
CA SER A 119 9.04 60.59 -15.11
C SER A 119 9.85 59.33 -14.82
N ASP A 120 10.32 59.16 -13.59
CA ASP A 120 11.08 58.03 -13.10
C ASP A 120 10.20 56.95 -12.45
N THR A 121 8.86 57.09 -12.52
CA THR A 121 7.91 56.10 -12.01
C THR A 121 8.12 54.75 -12.71
N LYS A 122 8.44 53.70 -11.93
CA LYS A 122 8.68 52.35 -12.43
C LYS A 122 7.39 51.53 -12.49
N ILE A 123 6.58 51.59 -11.45
CA ILE A 123 5.31 50.86 -11.34
C ILE A 123 4.21 51.74 -10.73
N LEU A 124 2.96 51.50 -11.11
CA LEU A 124 1.75 52.08 -10.46
C LEU A 124 1.21 51.10 -9.45
N ILE A 125 0.95 51.55 -8.24
CA ILE A 125 0.43 50.69 -7.16
C ILE A 125 -0.95 51.20 -6.73
N GLY A 126 -1.97 50.34 -6.91
CA GLY A 126 -3.34 50.59 -6.42
C GLY A 126 -3.66 49.75 -5.21
N GLU A 127 -4.12 50.41 -4.16
CA GLU A 127 -4.59 49.70 -2.97
C GLU A 127 -6.02 49.17 -3.18
N GLY A 128 -6.23 47.89 -2.90
CA GLY A 128 -7.54 47.24 -2.93
C GLY A 128 -7.97 46.78 -1.53
N ALA A 129 -9.28 46.87 -1.25
CA ALA A 129 -9.84 46.45 0.01
C ALA A 129 -10.24 44.98 0.05
N LYS A 130 -10.57 44.41 -1.10
CA LYS A 130 -11.03 43.01 -1.26
C LYS A 130 -10.53 42.42 -2.58
N ILE A 131 -10.38 41.12 -2.61
CA ILE A 131 -10.10 40.36 -3.82
C ILE A 131 -11.44 39.81 -4.33
N CYS A 132 -11.92 40.37 -5.44
CA CYS A 132 -13.18 39.99 -6.08
C CYS A 132 -13.15 40.38 -7.57
N HIS A 133 -14.16 39.95 -8.33
CA HIS A 133 -14.25 40.22 -9.78
C HIS A 133 -14.37 41.69 -10.13
N GLU A 134 -14.89 42.52 -9.23
CA GLU A 134 -15.10 43.95 -9.39
C GLU A 134 -13.85 44.77 -9.06
N GLU A 135 -12.79 44.15 -8.51
CA GLU A 135 -11.54 44.84 -8.19
C GLU A 135 -10.50 44.60 -9.31
N GLU A 136 -10.32 45.55 -10.17
CA GLU A 136 -9.45 45.45 -11.35
C GLU A 136 -7.97 45.21 -10.97
N PHE A 137 -7.52 45.70 -9.81
CA PHE A 137 -6.18 45.43 -9.30
C PHE A 137 -5.96 43.97 -8.86
N ALA A 138 -7.02 43.17 -8.71
CA ALA A 138 -6.93 41.76 -8.41
C ALA A 138 -6.76 40.85 -9.64
N HIS A 139 -6.85 41.40 -10.86
CA HIS A 139 -6.76 40.67 -12.13
C HIS A 139 -5.38 40.72 -12.78
N GLU A 140 -5.18 39.89 -13.79
CA GLU A 140 -3.97 39.93 -14.65
C GLU A 140 -3.93 41.26 -15.44
N LYS A 141 -2.79 41.93 -15.41
CA LYS A 141 -2.63 43.26 -16.00
C LYS A 141 -1.56 43.34 -17.12
N LEU A 142 -0.65 42.36 -17.15
CA LEU A 142 0.49 42.30 -18.14
C LEU A 142 1.18 43.63 -18.37
N SER A 143 1.39 44.40 -17.31
CA SER A 143 1.86 45.77 -17.32
C SER A 143 2.48 46.14 -15.97
N PRO A 144 3.26 47.25 -15.86
CA PRO A 144 3.84 47.67 -14.58
C PRO A 144 2.77 48.30 -13.65
N SER A 145 1.64 47.62 -13.49
CA SER A 145 0.57 47.99 -12.56
C SER A 145 0.43 46.87 -11.54
N LEU A 146 0.45 47.18 -10.24
CA LEU A 146 0.47 46.24 -9.12
C LEU A 146 -0.68 46.51 -8.18
N GLY A 147 -1.44 45.47 -7.80
CA GLY A 147 -2.39 45.57 -6.68
C GLY A 147 -1.67 45.47 -5.33
N MET A 148 -2.15 46.15 -4.31
CA MET A 148 -1.64 46.01 -2.95
C MET A 148 -2.80 45.82 -1.97
N PHE A 149 -2.77 44.67 -1.26
CA PHE A 149 -3.84 44.30 -0.33
C PHE A 149 -3.28 44.09 1.06
N ARG A 150 -4.06 44.54 2.08
CA ARG A 150 -3.68 44.38 3.48
C ARG A 150 -4.40 43.17 4.07
N ALA A 151 -3.67 42.25 4.67
CA ALA A 151 -4.19 41.09 5.39
C ALA A 151 -3.86 41.20 6.90
N LYS A 152 -4.76 40.81 7.77
CA LYS A 152 -4.54 40.89 9.21
C LYS A 152 -3.40 40.01 9.72
N ASP A 153 -3.23 38.82 9.10
CA ASP A 153 -2.25 37.82 9.47
C ASP A 153 -1.84 36.96 8.25
N PHE A 154 -0.88 36.05 8.44
CA PHE A 154 -0.37 35.16 7.39
C PHE A 154 -1.47 34.27 6.80
N THR A 155 -2.39 33.76 7.63
CA THR A 155 -3.45 32.85 7.17
C THR A 155 -4.42 33.58 6.23
N GLU A 156 -4.86 34.77 6.60
CA GLU A 156 -5.71 35.60 5.74
C GLU A 156 -4.97 36.05 4.46
N ALA A 157 -3.66 36.29 4.55
CA ALA A 157 -2.86 36.61 3.36
C ALA A 157 -2.84 35.45 2.36
N VAL A 158 -2.72 34.20 2.85
CA VAL A 158 -2.80 32.99 2.01
C VAL A 158 -4.21 32.81 1.45
N ASP A 159 -5.27 33.05 2.24
CA ASP A 159 -6.66 32.98 1.77
C ASP A 159 -6.92 34.01 0.64
N PHE A 160 -6.40 35.20 0.76
CA PHE A 160 -6.46 36.21 -0.30
C PHE A 160 -5.70 35.77 -1.55
N ALA A 161 -4.52 35.16 -1.38
CA ALA A 161 -3.76 34.61 -2.50
C ALA A 161 -4.53 33.49 -3.22
N CYS A 162 -5.22 32.61 -2.49
CA CYS A 162 -6.09 31.60 -3.06
C CYS A 162 -7.25 32.22 -3.85
N GLN A 163 -7.95 33.21 -3.28
CA GLN A 163 -9.04 33.93 -3.95
C GLN A 163 -8.54 34.57 -5.26
N MET A 164 -7.37 35.16 -5.24
CA MET A 164 -6.77 35.76 -6.44
C MET A 164 -6.48 34.74 -7.53
N VAL A 165 -5.97 33.56 -7.17
CA VAL A 165 -5.74 32.46 -8.11
C VAL A 165 -7.06 31.92 -8.67
N ASP A 166 -8.11 31.87 -7.85
CA ASP A 166 -9.45 31.44 -8.28
C ASP A 166 -10.12 32.44 -9.25
N LEU A 167 -9.82 33.75 -9.16
CA LEU A 167 -10.25 34.75 -10.14
C LEU A 167 -9.59 34.55 -11.52
N GLY A 168 -8.36 34.05 -11.55
CA GLY A 168 -7.61 33.77 -12.75
C GLY A 168 -6.24 33.18 -12.39
N GLY A 169 -5.57 32.52 -13.30
CA GLY A 169 -4.22 32.02 -13.08
C GLY A 169 -4.12 30.68 -12.34
N ILE A 170 -5.22 29.93 -12.24
CA ILE A 170 -5.21 28.57 -11.64
C ILE A 170 -4.15 27.71 -12.35
N GLY A 171 -3.28 27.09 -11.57
CA GLY A 171 -2.18 26.26 -12.05
C GLY A 171 -0.93 27.03 -12.42
N HIS A 172 -0.92 28.38 -12.44
CA HIS A 172 0.23 29.13 -12.96
C HIS A 172 1.36 29.30 -11.92
N THR A 173 1.42 30.40 -11.21
CA THR A 173 2.54 30.78 -10.34
C THR A 173 2.03 31.53 -9.10
N SER A 174 2.68 31.34 -7.97
CA SER A 174 2.48 32.12 -6.74
C SER A 174 3.81 32.30 -6.01
N ALA A 175 3.91 33.30 -5.14
CA ALA A 175 5.13 33.55 -4.39
C ALA A 175 4.88 33.90 -2.91
N LEU A 176 5.86 33.56 -2.09
CA LEU A 176 5.89 33.86 -0.66
C LEU A 176 7.24 34.48 -0.30
N TYR A 177 7.22 35.62 0.38
CA TYR A 177 8.39 36.20 1.04
C TYR A 177 8.24 36.01 2.55
N THR A 178 9.21 35.31 3.16
CA THR A 178 9.24 34.90 4.55
C THR A 178 10.68 34.63 4.99
N ASP A 179 10.93 34.48 6.29
CA ASP A 179 12.18 33.89 6.80
C ASP A 179 12.13 32.37 6.58
N GLN A 180 12.56 31.90 5.43
CA GLN A 180 12.46 30.50 5.01
C GLN A 180 13.23 29.53 5.90
N ASP A 181 14.25 30.00 6.63
CA ASP A 181 15.09 29.16 7.48
C ASP A 181 14.40 28.85 8.83
N LYS A 182 13.42 29.66 9.22
CA LYS A 182 12.63 29.50 10.45
C LYS A 182 11.18 29.05 10.22
N ASN A 183 10.63 29.27 9.03
CA ASN A 183 9.21 29.11 8.74
C ASN A 183 8.96 28.02 7.66
N ASP A 184 9.63 26.87 7.75
CA ASP A 184 9.39 25.73 6.82
C ASP A 184 7.92 25.28 6.83
N ASP A 185 7.25 25.37 7.98
CA ASP A 185 5.83 25.10 8.17
C ASP A 185 4.95 26.06 7.36
N ARG A 186 5.29 27.34 7.31
CA ARG A 186 4.58 28.34 6.49
C ARG A 186 4.79 28.09 5.00
N VAL A 187 5.99 27.75 4.60
CA VAL A 187 6.30 27.39 3.20
C VAL A 187 5.47 26.17 2.78
N ARG A 188 5.37 25.15 3.62
CA ARG A 188 4.53 23.98 3.37
C ARG A 188 3.05 24.34 3.32
N TYR A 189 2.54 25.08 4.33
CA TYR A 189 1.15 25.50 4.37
C TYR A 189 0.76 26.29 3.11
N PHE A 190 1.60 27.24 2.68
CA PHE A 190 1.40 27.98 1.45
C PHE A 190 1.38 27.05 0.23
N GLY A 191 2.36 26.12 0.18
CA GLY A 191 2.45 25.12 -0.89
C GLY A 191 1.21 24.24 -1.00
N ASP A 192 0.70 23.76 0.11
CA ASP A 192 -0.47 22.88 0.15
C ASP A 192 -1.78 23.61 -0.22
N LYS A 193 -1.89 24.89 0.11
CA LYS A 193 -3.08 25.69 -0.15
C LYS A 193 -3.16 26.20 -1.57
N MET A 194 -2.03 26.58 -2.17
CA MET A 194 -2.01 27.25 -3.48
C MET A 194 -2.22 26.27 -4.63
N LYS A 195 -3.25 26.48 -5.42
CA LYS A 195 -3.52 25.73 -6.66
C LYS A 195 -2.65 26.26 -7.82
N THR A 196 -1.33 26.27 -7.64
CA THR A 196 -0.35 26.72 -8.65
C THR A 196 0.79 25.71 -8.80
N ALA A 197 1.26 25.49 -10.01
CA ALA A 197 2.33 24.53 -10.31
C ALA A 197 3.72 25.05 -9.94
N ARG A 198 3.88 26.37 -9.79
CA ARG A 198 5.12 27.04 -9.40
C ARG A 198 4.89 27.87 -8.15
N ILE A 199 5.59 27.47 -7.10
CA ILE A 199 5.61 28.19 -5.82
C ILE A 199 7.02 28.71 -5.61
N LEU A 200 7.15 30.03 -5.57
CA LEU A 200 8.44 30.70 -5.47
C LEU A 200 8.62 31.30 -4.07
N VAL A 201 9.69 30.97 -3.40
CA VAL A 201 10.01 31.51 -2.08
C VAL A 201 11.16 32.49 -2.22
N ASN A 202 10.97 33.72 -1.72
CA ASN A 202 11.97 34.80 -1.70
C ASN A 202 12.62 35.07 -3.08
N THR A 203 11.86 34.85 -4.16
CA THR A 203 12.36 34.89 -5.53
C THR A 203 11.49 35.81 -6.40
N PRO A 204 12.06 36.69 -7.25
CA PRO A 204 11.31 37.51 -8.21
C PRO A 204 10.58 36.63 -9.21
N THR A 205 9.25 36.79 -9.34
CA THR A 205 8.40 35.77 -9.99
C THR A 205 8.60 35.67 -11.48
N SER A 206 8.88 36.76 -12.21
CA SER A 206 9.18 36.70 -13.66
C SER A 206 10.43 35.86 -13.90
N HIS A 207 11.53 36.18 -13.23
CA HIS A 207 12.81 35.51 -13.40
C HIS A 207 12.79 34.08 -12.88
N GLY A 208 12.26 33.87 -11.66
CA GLY A 208 12.15 32.56 -11.07
C GLY A 208 11.17 31.64 -11.80
N GLY A 209 10.05 32.20 -12.29
CA GLY A 209 9.04 31.45 -13.03
C GLY A 209 9.50 30.98 -14.39
N ILE A 210 10.18 31.85 -15.18
CA ILE A 210 10.72 31.45 -16.48
C ILE A 210 11.91 30.50 -16.37
N GLY A 211 12.39 30.22 -15.14
CA GLY A 211 13.48 29.29 -14.81
C GLY A 211 14.87 29.95 -14.92
N ASP A 212 15.92 29.46 -14.21
CA ASP A 212 16.24 30.26 -13.29
C ASP A 212 17.69 30.47 -12.84
N LEU A 213 17.93 31.70 -12.64
CA LEU A 213 19.15 32.22 -12.05
C LEU A 213 19.20 32.15 -10.50
N TYR A 214 18.06 31.87 -9.83
CA TYR A 214 17.92 32.04 -8.39
C TYR A 214 17.73 30.74 -7.60
N ASN A 215 17.00 29.76 -8.15
CA ASN A 215 16.65 28.55 -7.42
C ASN A 215 17.11 27.23 -8.07
N PHE A 216 17.43 27.24 -9.35
CA PHE A 216 17.90 26.09 -10.15
C PHE A 216 16.95 24.88 -10.16
N ASN A 217 15.70 25.03 -9.66
CA ASN A 217 14.68 23.97 -9.62
C ASN A 217 13.77 23.97 -10.84
N LEU A 218 13.71 25.08 -11.57
CA LEU A 218 12.87 25.25 -12.75
C LEU A 218 13.74 25.37 -14.01
N ALA A 219 13.46 24.54 -15.00
CA ALA A 219 14.15 24.62 -16.28
C ALA A 219 13.79 25.92 -17.02
N PRO A 220 14.74 26.58 -17.71
CA PRO A 220 14.45 27.78 -18.49
C PRO A 220 13.37 27.55 -19.55
N SER A 221 12.32 28.38 -19.53
CA SER A 221 11.23 28.31 -20.50
C SER A 221 10.39 29.59 -20.48
N LEU A 222 9.86 29.97 -21.65
CA LEU A 222 8.82 30.98 -21.78
C LEU A 222 7.41 30.36 -21.86
N THR A 223 7.31 29.02 -21.78
CA THR A 223 6.06 28.29 -21.84
C THR A 223 5.86 27.58 -20.50
N LEU A 224 5.04 28.17 -19.62
CA LEU A 224 4.88 27.82 -18.23
C LEU A 224 3.61 26.98 -18.04
N GLY A 225 3.72 25.65 -18.12
CA GLY A 225 2.58 24.75 -18.01
C GLY A 225 1.86 24.90 -16.66
N CYS A 226 0.54 24.88 -16.71
CA CYS A 226 -0.32 25.06 -15.53
C CYS A 226 -0.98 23.76 -15.04
N GLY A 227 -0.63 22.63 -15.62
CA GLY A 227 -1.15 21.31 -15.25
C GLY A 227 -2.66 21.16 -15.42
N SER A 228 -3.22 20.12 -14.84
CA SER A 228 -4.65 19.84 -14.88
C SER A 228 -5.50 20.96 -14.25
N TRP A 229 -5.00 21.64 -13.24
CA TRP A 229 -5.66 22.82 -12.66
C TRP A 229 -5.92 23.91 -13.68
N GLY A 230 -4.94 24.22 -14.51
CA GLY A 230 -5.06 25.21 -15.58
C GLY A 230 -5.60 24.67 -16.90
N GLY A 231 -6.07 23.42 -16.94
CA GLY A 231 -6.54 22.75 -18.16
C GLY A 231 -5.42 22.50 -19.17
N ASN A 232 -4.20 22.30 -18.70
CA ASN A 232 -3.01 22.08 -19.55
C ASN A 232 -2.51 20.66 -19.50
N SER A 233 -1.83 20.23 -20.56
CA SER A 233 -1.22 18.90 -20.68
C SER A 233 0.04 18.72 -19.82
N ILE A 234 0.66 19.82 -19.37
CA ILE A 234 1.96 19.84 -18.68
C ILE A 234 1.88 20.81 -17.50
N SER A 235 2.45 20.44 -16.36
CA SER A 235 2.54 21.28 -15.15
C SER A 235 3.90 21.92 -14.93
N GLU A 236 4.89 21.60 -15.76
CA GLU A 236 6.26 22.08 -15.64
C GLU A 236 6.63 23.09 -16.73
N ASN A 237 7.80 23.70 -16.61
CA ASN A 237 8.36 24.56 -17.63
C ASN A 237 8.68 23.73 -18.88
N VAL A 238 8.11 24.12 -20.03
CA VAL A 238 8.23 23.36 -21.27
C VAL A 238 9.63 23.52 -21.87
N GLY A 239 10.27 22.39 -22.10
CA GLY A 239 11.61 22.35 -22.72
C GLY A 239 11.69 21.28 -23.81
N PRO A 240 12.87 21.07 -24.43
CA PRO A 240 13.06 20.10 -25.51
C PRO A 240 12.57 18.69 -25.20
N LYS A 241 12.64 18.28 -23.93
CA LYS A 241 12.17 16.96 -23.49
C LYS A 241 10.69 16.68 -23.78
N HIS A 242 9.87 17.72 -23.93
CA HIS A 242 8.44 17.61 -24.22
C HIS A 242 8.13 17.49 -25.72
N LEU A 243 9.12 17.77 -26.58
CA LEU A 243 9.00 17.68 -28.02
C LEU A 243 9.60 16.41 -28.61
N ILE A 244 10.25 15.59 -27.78
CA ILE A 244 10.87 14.35 -28.21
C ILE A 244 10.06 13.13 -27.74
N ASN A 245 10.00 12.11 -28.59
CA ASN A 245 9.44 10.81 -28.20
C ASN A 245 10.46 10.04 -27.36
N LYS A 246 10.11 9.76 -26.12
CA LYS A 246 10.91 8.90 -25.24
C LYS A 246 10.58 7.43 -25.52
N LYS A 247 11.61 6.63 -25.81
CA LYS A 247 11.49 5.17 -25.87
C LYS A 247 12.07 4.57 -24.60
N THR A 248 11.27 3.78 -23.92
CA THR A 248 11.72 3.04 -22.74
C THR A 248 12.18 1.65 -23.16
N VAL A 249 13.44 1.33 -22.92
CA VAL A 249 13.96 -0.01 -23.07
C VAL A 249 13.85 -0.70 -21.72
N ALA A 250 12.85 -1.56 -21.56
CA ALA A 250 12.66 -2.36 -20.35
C ALA A 250 13.38 -3.70 -20.52
N LYS A 251 14.45 -3.91 -19.77
CA LYS A 251 15.14 -5.19 -19.72
C LYS A 251 14.53 -6.03 -18.59
N ARG A 252 14.36 -7.33 -18.85
CA ARG A 252 13.98 -8.26 -17.80
C ARG A 252 15.04 -8.24 -16.70
N ALA A 253 14.61 -8.06 -15.47
CA ALA A 253 15.44 -8.27 -14.30
C ALA A 253 15.08 -9.63 -13.71
N GLU A 254 16.04 -10.54 -13.69
CA GLU A 254 15.88 -11.81 -13.00
C GLU A 254 15.83 -11.57 -11.48
N ASN A 255 14.94 -12.29 -10.81
CA ASN A 255 14.92 -12.28 -9.36
C ASN A 255 16.00 -13.20 -8.83
N MET A 256 16.85 -12.66 -7.99
CA MET A 256 17.67 -13.50 -7.15
C MET A 256 16.74 -14.19 -6.15
N LEU A 257 16.65 -15.50 -6.20
CA LEU A 257 15.95 -16.30 -5.21
C LEU A 257 16.84 -16.45 -3.97
N TRP A 258 16.25 -16.34 -2.80
CA TRP A 258 16.92 -16.63 -1.53
C TRP A 258 15.98 -17.40 -0.62
N HIS A 259 16.55 -18.14 0.31
CA HIS A 259 15.84 -18.93 1.30
C HIS A 259 16.03 -18.28 2.66
N LYS A 260 14.94 -17.82 3.32
CA LYS A 260 15.00 -17.17 4.62
C LYS A 260 14.36 -18.03 5.69
N LEU A 261 15.04 -18.13 6.82
CA LEU A 261 14.66 -18.89 8.00
C LEU A 261 14.85 -18.01 9.24
N PRO A 262 14.24 -18.34 10.39
CA PRO A 262 14.69 -17.86 11.69
C PRO A 262 16.19 -18.14 11.89
N LYS A 263 16.85 -17.33 12.70
CA LYS A 263 18.29 -17.52 13.01
C LYS A 263 18.53 -18.89 13.70
N SER A 264 17.56 -19.31 14.53
CA SER A 264 17.58 -20.61 15.20
C SER A 264 16.17 -21.22 15.27
N ILE A 265 16.10 -22.54 15.15
CA ILE A 265 14.88 -23.34 15.33
C ILE A 265 15.21 -24.43 16.34
N TYR A 266 14.65 -24.31 17.54
CA TYR A 266 14.77 -25.30 18.60
C TYR A 266 13.63 -26.30 18.50
N PHE A 267 13.92 -27.58 18.47
CA PHE A 267 12.94 -28.65 18.34
C PHE A 267 13.27 -29.84 19.23
N ARG A 268 12.32 -30.70 19.46
CA ARG A 268 12.23 -31.80 20.42
C ARG A 268 11.54 -31.43 21.72
N ARG A 269 11.06 -32.45 22.40
CA ARG A 269 10.46 -32.36 23.74
C ARG A 269 11.46 -31.79 24.74
N GLY A 270 11.08 -30.77 25.47
CA GLY A 270 11.93 -30.09 26.45
C GLY A 270 12.91 -29.12 25.85
N SER A 271 12.71 -28.68 24.63
CA SER A 271 13.59 -27.67 23.99
C SER A 271 13.36 -26.23 24.50
N LEU A 272 12.17 -25.93 25.07
CA LEU A 272 11.83 -24.60 25.54
C LEU A 272 12.84 -24.03 26.55
N PRO A 273 13.17 -24.65 27.69
CA PRO A 273 14.12 -24.08 28.64
C PRO A 273 15.53 -23.93 28.08
N ILE A 274 15.92 -24.80 27.13
CA ILE A 274 17.23 -24.74 26.47
C ILE A 274 17.28 -23.55 25.49
N ALA A 275 16.25 -23.40 24.66
CA ALA A 275 16.15 -22.28 23.72
C ALA A 275 16.19 -20.91 24.41
N LEU A 276 15.55 -20.81 25.56
CA LEU A 276 15.56 -19.57 26.36
C LEU A 276 16.93 -19.21 26.94
N THR A 277 17.95 -20.09 26.87
CA THR A 277 19.34 -19.73 27.24
C THR A 277 19.95 -18.74 26.23
N ASP A 278 19.50 -18.75 24.97
CA ASP A 278 19.96 -17.80 23.95
C ASP A 278 19.46 -16.36 24.20
N LEU A 279 18.56 -16.18 25.16
CA LEU A 279 18.06 -14.86 25.57
C LEU A 279 18.92 -14.24 26.70
N GLU A 280 20.09 -14.80 26.98
CA GLU A 280 21.01 -14.23 27.97
C GLU A 280 21.37 -12.78 27.60
N GLY A 281 21.30 -11.88 28.61
CA GLY A 281 21.52 -10.45 28.43
C GLY A 281 20.27 -9.64 28.09
N LYS A 282 19.16 -10.25 27.69
CA LYS A 282 17.85 -9.58 27.57
C LYS A 282 17.31 -9.26 28.98
N LYS A 283 16.56 -8.15 29.06
CA LYS A 283 16.11 -7.60 30.35
C LYS A 283 14.60 -7.55 30.50
N ARG A 284 13.87 -7.36 29.40
CA ARG A 284 12.43 -7.08 29.41
C ARG A 284 11.73 -7.94 28.37
N ALA A 285 10.99 -8.92 28.83
CA ALA A 285 10.29 -9.87 28.00
C ALA A 285 8.80 -9.55 27.97
N MET A 286 8.21 -9.44 26.77
CA MET A 286 6.76 -9.36 26.61
C MET A 286 6.23 -10.63 26.00
N VAL A 287 5.38 -11.35 26.74
CA VAL A 287 4.70 -12.55 26.26
C VAL A 287 3.38 -12.14 25.62
N VAL A 288 3.16 -12.56 24.37
CA VAL A 288 1.90 -12.37 23.62
C VAL A 288 1.24 -13.73 23.47
N THR A 289 0.01 -13.88 23.96
CA THR A 289 -0.71 -15.16 23.97
C THR A 289 -2.24 -14.94 23.90
N ASP A 290 -3.00 -16.01 23.86
CA ASP A 290 -4.46 -15.96 23.94
C ASP A 290 -4.96 -16.26 25.36
N GLY A 291 -6.25 -15.93 25.61
CA GLY A 291 -6.85 -16.10 26.91
C GLY A 291 -6.97 -17.58 27.37
N PHE A 292 -7.05 -18.52 26.41
CA PHE A 292 -7.11 -19.94 26.76
C PHE A 292 -5.75 -20.42 27.33
N LEU A 293 -4.68 -20.15 26.66
CA LEU A 293 -3.34 -20.56 27.12
C LEU A 293 -2.95 -19.85 28.41
N PHE A 294 -3.31 -18.58 28.56
CA PHE A 294 -3.06 -17.81 29.77
C PHE A 294 -3.84 -18.42 30.97
N ASN A 295 -5.14 -18.62 30.86
CA ASN A 295 -5.98 -19.09 31.92
C ASN A 295 -5.74 -20.57 32.33
N ASN A 296 -5.13 -21.37 31.45
CA ASN A 296 -4.79 -22.77 31.71
C ASN A 296 -3.31 -22.98 32.08
N GLY A 297 -2.58 -21.93 32.41
CA GLY A 297 -1.25 -22.00 32.99
C GLY A 297 -0.09 -22.27 32.02
N TYR A 298 -0.33 -22.30 30.70
CA TYR A 298 0.75 -22.49 29.72
C TYR A 298 1.73 -21.32 29.70
N ALA A 299 1.25 -20.11 29.98
CA ALA A 299 2.11 -18.94 30.08
C ALA A 299 2.92 -18.90 31.38
N ASP A 300 2.46 -19.54 32.44
CA ASP A 300 3.08 -19.49 33.79
C ASP A 300 4.48 -20.12 33.79
N GLU A 301 4.63 -21.28 33.13
CA GLU A 301 5.93 -21.93 32.98
C GLU A 301 6.93 -21.04 32.29
N LEU A 302 6.52 -20.43 31.13
CA LEU A 302 7.35 -19.51 30.39
C LEU A 302 7.73 -18.28 31.21
N VAL A 303 6.76 -17.64 31.87
CA VAL A 303 6.97 -16.46 32.73
C VAL A 303 7.92 -16.78 33.88
N THR A 304 7.79 -17.97 34.51
CA THR A 304 8.66 -18.43 35.60
C THR A 304 10.10 -18.54 35.11
N ILE A 305 10.35 -19.21 33.99
CA ILE A 305 11.69 -19.36 33.42
C ILE A 305 12.33 -18.00 33.10
N LEU A 306 11.55 -17.08 32.52
CA LEU A 306 12.05 -15.73 32.18
C LEU A 306 12.41 -14.91 33.44
N LYS A 307 11.57 -14.97 34.47
CA LYS A 307 11.84 -14.30 35.77
C LYS A 307 13.05 -14.88 36.49
N ASP A 308 13.20 -16.20 36.47
CA ASP A 308 14.36 -16.89 37.06
C ASP A 308 15.68 -16.49 36.37
N LYS A 309 15.60 -16.08 35.09
CA LYS A 309 16.71 -15.47 34.33
C LYS A 309 16.92 -13.97 34.63
N GLY A 310 16.14 -13.39 35.53
CA GLY A 310 16.26 -11.99 35.93
C GLY A 310 15.60 -10.99 35.00
N MET A 311 14.68 -11.43 34.15
CA MET A 311 13.95 -10.52 33.26
C MET A 311 12.70 -9.94 33.93
N GLU A 312 12.38 -8.68 33.64
CA GLU A 312 11.04 -8.15 33.86
C GLU A 312 10.11 -8.74 32.80
N VAL A 313 8.91 -9.19 33.19
CA VAL A 313 7.98 -9.87 32.29
C VAL A 313 6.60 -9.24 32.37
N GLU A 314 6.06 -8.84 31.21
CA GLU A 314 4.65 -8.50 31.03
C GLU A 314 3.97 -9.49 30.07
N VAL A 315 2.67 -9.71 30.26
CA VAL A 315 1.89 -10.65 29.48
C VAL A 315 0.69 -9.96 28.85
N PHE A 316 0.59 -10.00 27.53
CA PHE A 316 -0.59 -9.62 26.77
C PHE A 316 -1.33 -10.88 26.33
N TYR A 317 -2.53 -11.12 26.90
CA TYR A 317 -3.29 -12.36 26.70
C TYR A 317 -4.66 -12.16 26.04
N GLU A 318 -4.90 -10.99 25.46
CA GLU A 318 -6.19 -10.65 24.87
C GLU A 318 -6.30 -11.02 23.39
N VAL A 319 -5.37 -11.79 22.83
CA VAL A 319 -5.46 -12.20 21.44
C VAL A 319 -6.60 -13.21 21.28
N ALA A 320 -7.56 -12.88 20.43
CA ALA A 320 -8.64 -13.78 20.02
C ALA A 320 -8.26 -14.57 18.76
N ALA A 321 -9.03 -15.60 18.45
CA ALA A 321 -8.99 -16.19 17.11
C ALA A 321 -9.30 -15.10 16.07
N ASP A 322 -8.54 -15.08 14.96
CA ASP A 322 -8.59 -14.00 13.98
C ASP A 322 -8.29 -12.61 14.60
N PRO A 323 -7.03 -12.30 14.91
CA PRO A 323 -6.66 -11.09 15.62
C PRO A 323 -7.09 -9.85 14.85
N THR A 324 -7.65 -8.86 15.56
CA THR A 324 -8.11 -7.60 14.96
C THR A 324 -7.06 -6.50 15.07
N LEU A 325 -7.16 -5.51 14.18
CA LEU A 325 -6.27 -4.35 14.18
C LEU A 325 -6.38 -3.55 15.50
N THR A 326 -7.57 -3.50 16.11
CA THR A 326 -7.80 -2.89 17.43
C THR A 326 -6.97 -3.58 18.52
N ILE A 327 -6.99 -4.93 18.57
CA ILE A 327 -6.22 -5.70 19.55
C ILE A 327 -4.72 -5.54 19.33
N VAL A 328 -4.28 -5.57 18.09
CA VAL A 328 -2.86 -5.37 17.73
C VAL A 328 -2.37 -3.99 18.14
N LYS A 329 -3.13 -2.93 17.87
CA LYS A 329 -2.80 -1.56 18.31
C LYS A 329 -2.67 -1.46 19.84
N LYS A 330 -3.59 -2.09 20.58
CA LYS A 330 -3.55 -2.14 22.07
C LYS A 330 -2.27 -2.82 22.57
N GLY A 331 -1.92 -3.97 22.01
CA GLY A 331 -0.68 -4.67 22.36
C GLY A 331 0.58 -3.86 22.02
N ALA A 332 0.62 -3.21 20.87
CA ALA A 332 1.72 -2.34 20.47
C ALA A 332 1.88 -1.13 21.41
N GLU A 333 0.78 -0.58 21.94
CA GLU A 333 0.80 0.51 22.94
C GLU A 333 1.42 0.03 24.24
N MET A 334 1.04 -1.18 24.71
CA MET A 334 1.66 -1.81 25.87
C MET A 334 3.16 -2.02 25.65
N MET A 335 3.59 -2.46 24.46
CA MET A 335 5.02 -2.58 24.09
C MET A 335 5.74 -1.24 24.15
N ARG A 336 5.13 -0.17 23.66
CA ARG A 336 5.74 1.19 23.74
C ARG A 336 5.96 1.65 25.17
N SER A 337 5.03 1.34 26.06
CA SER A 337 5.11 1.69 27.48
C SER A 337 6.13 0.81 28.22
N PHE A 338 6.09 -0.49 28.01
CA PHE A 338 6.96 -1.45 28.66
C PHE A 338 8.39 -1.49 28.09
N LYS A 339 8.55 -1.24 26.78
CA LYS A 339 9.82 -1.25 26.02
C LYS A 339 10.55 -2.60 26.10
N PRO A 340 9.94 -3.70 25.65
CA PRO A 340 10.60 -5.00 25.65
C PRO A 340 11.82 -5.02 24.71
N ASP A 341 12.82 -5.80 25.07
CA ASP A 341 13.96 -6.15 24.19
C ASP A 341 13.84 -7.58 23.63
N VAL A 342 12.82 -8.32 24.08
CA VAL A 342 12.37 -9.59 23.49
C VAL A 342 10.85 -9.72 23.58
N ILE A 343 10.24 -10.16 22.48
CA ILE A 343 8.80 -10.47 22.37
C ILE A 343 8.68 -11.98 22.19
N LEU A 344 7.90 -12.64 23.04
CA LEU A 344 7.67 -14.08 22.96
C LEU A 344 6.22 -14.34 22.61
N ALA A 345 5.94 -14.81 21.40
CA ALA A 345 4.61 -15.21 20.95
C ALA A 345 4.37 -16.68 21.30
N LEU A 346 3.51 -16.93 22.29
CA LEU A 346 3.14 -18.27 22.74
C LEU A 346 1.74 -18.64 22.22
N GLY A 347 1.64 -19.59 21.31
CA GLY A 347 0.33 -20.03 20.84
C GLY A 347 0.33 -20.68 19.45
N GLY A 348 -0.84 -20.67 18.83
CA GLY A 348 -1.03 -21.01 17.42
C GLY A 348 -0.78 -19.81 16.50
N GLY A 349 -1.36 -19.84 15.30
CA GLY A 349 -1.22 -18.76 14.32
C GLY A 349 -1.62 -17.39 14.86
N SER A 350 -2.79 -17.26 15.50
CA SER A 350 -3.36 -15.98 15.93
C SER A 350 -2.46 -15.19 16.90
N PRO A 351 -1.94 -15.75 18.00
CA PRO A 351 -0.98 -15.04 18.84
C PRO A 351 0.32 -14.66 18.13
N MET A 352 0.82 -15.51 17.23
CA MET A 352 2.04 -15.22 16.49
C MET A 352 1.84 -14.11 15.45
N ASP A 353 0.73 -14.15 14.73
CA ASP A 353 0.36 -13.13 13.73
C ASP A 353 0.15 -11.77 14.41
N ALA A 354 -0.58 -11.75 15.53
CA ALA A 354 -0.74 -10.55 16.35
C ALA A 354 0.62 -10.00 16.81
N ALA A 355 1.49 -10.87 17.35
CA ALA A 355 2.82 -10.47 17.83
C ALA A 355 3.70 -9.90 16.71
N LYS A 356 3.69 -10.47 15.51
CA LYS A 356 4.43 -9.97 14.34
C LYS A 356 4.01 -8.55 13.98
N ILE A 357 2.71 -8.27 13.97
CA ILE A 357 2.21 -6.94 13.62
C ILE A 357 2.43 -5.94 14.76
N MET A 358 2.22 -6.36 16.02
CA MET A 358 2.57 -5.57 17.20
C MET A 358 4.05 -5.19 17.19
N TRP A 359 4.92 -6.12 16.80
CA TRP A 359 6.37 -5.90 16.68
C TRP A 359 6.69 -4.79 15.66
N VAL A 360 6.08 -4.83 14.46
CA VAL A 360 6.23 -3.75 13.47
C VAL A 360 5.78 -2.41 14.05
N MET A 361 4.57 -2.34 14.64
CA MET A 361 4.04 -1.10 15.21
C MET A 361 4.81 -0.58 16.42
N TYR A 362 5.51 -1.46 17.13
CA TYR A 362 6.38 -1.11 18.25
C TYR A 362 7.71 -0.53 17.77
N GLU A 363 8.36 -1.21 16.82
CA GLU A 363 9.65 -0.75 16.30
C GLU A 363 9.54 0.48 15.42
N HIS A 364 8.47 0.53 14.60
CA HIS A 364 8.23 1.54 13.57
C HIS A 364 6.81 2.14 13.67
N PRO A 365 6.58 2.99 14.68
CA PRO A 365 5.26 3.59 14.91
C PRO A 365 4.82 4.56 13.80
N GLU A 366 5.73 4.99 12.94
CA GLU A 366 5.47 5.82 11.76
C GLU A 366 4.84 5.04 10.60
N THR A 367 4.80 3.72 10.67
CA THR A 367 4.32 2.88 9.57
C THR A 367 2.79 2.87 9.47
N HIS A 368 2.25 3.11 8.29
CA HIS A 368 0.82 3.04 8.02
C HIS A 368 0.39 1.63 7.65
N PHE A 369 -0.72 1.17 8.22
CA PHE A 369 -1.23 -0.19 7.99
C PHE A 369 -1.56 -0.46 6.52
N GLU A 370 -2.11 0.53 5.82
CA GLU A 370 -2.48 0.46 4.41
C GLU A 370 -1.26 0.15 3.50
N GLU A 371 -0.09 0.65 3.87
CA GLU A 371 1.16 0.37 3.16
C GLU A 371 1.63 -1.07 3.38
N LEU A 372 1.50 -1.57 4.62
CA LEU A 372 1.81 -2.96 4.96
C LEU A 372 0.88 -3.94 4.24
N ALA A 373 -0.40 -3.58 4.11
CA ALA A 373 -1.44 -4.39 3.48
C ALA A 373 -1.42 -4.32 1.94
N MET A 374 -0.53 -3.50 1.34
CA MET A 374 -0.45 -3.34 -0.12
C MET A 374 -0.15 -4.66 -0.82
N ARG A 375 -0.94 -4.98 -1.85
CA ARG A 375 -0.79 -6.19 -2.67
C ARG A 375 0.52 -6.20 -3.45
N PHE A 376 1.01 -7.39 -3.72
CA PHE A 376 2.20 -7.64 -4.53
C PHE A 376 2.03 -8.91 -5.38
N MET A 377 2.75 -9.00 -6.49
CA MET A 377 2.82 -10.22 -7.30
C MET A 377 3.89 -11.19 -6.80
N ASP A 378 4.98 -10.68 -6.28
CA ASP A 378 6.09 -11.42 -5.72
C ASP A 378 6.55 -10.70 -4.44
N ILE A 379 6.57 -11.40 -3.31
CA ILE A 379 6.99 -10.88 -2.00
C ILE A 379 8.38 -10.21 -2.05
N ARG A 380 9.23 -10.59 -2.99
CA ARG A 380 10.58 -10.05 -3.18
C ARG A 380 10.61 -8.76 -4.00
N LYS A 381 9.49 -8.41 -4.65
CA LYS A 381 9.33 -7.24 -5.54
C LYS A 381 8.16 -6.36 -5.10
N ARG A 382 8.26 -5.78 -3.93
CA ARG A 382 7.23 -4.88 -3.42
C ARG A 382 7.53 -3.42 -3.77
N ILE A 383 6.50 -2.64 -4.06
CA ILE A 383 6.59 -1.17 -4.18
C ILE A 383 6.89 -0.59 -2.81
N TYR A 384 6.10 -0.97 -1.79
CA TYR A 384 6.38 -0.63 -0.40
C TYR A 384 7.32 -1.68 0.21
N LYS A 385 8.40 -1.23 0.84
CA LYS A 385 9.32 -2.09 1.57
C LYS A 385 9.04 -1.98 3.05
N PHE A 386 8.89 -3.13 3.71
CA PHE A 386 8.83 -3.17 5.15
C PHE A 386 10.10 -2.57 5.76
N PRO A 387 9.98 -1.88 6.89
CA PRO A 387 11.14 -1.40 7.63
C PRO A 387 11.97 -2.58 8.15
N LYS A 388 13.25 -2.33 8.46
CA LYS A 388 14.12 -3.32 9.07
C LYS A 388 13.64 -3.68 10.46
N MET A 389 13.46 -4.97 10.74
CA MET A 389 12.98 -5.47 12.01
C MET A 389 14.12 -6.02 12.89
N GLY A 390 13.85 -6.15 14.19
CA GLY A 390 14.81 -6.65 15.16
C GLY A 390 15.83 -5.61 15.65
N ILE A 391 15.45 -4.34 15.61
CA ILE A 391 16.29 -3.22 16.08
C ILE A 391 16.09 -3.00 17.59
N LYS A 392 14.83 -3.01 18.05
CA LYS A 392 14.47 -2.80 19.46
C LYS A 392 14.28 -4.11 20.21
N ALA A 393 13.69 -5.10 19.57
CA ALA A 393 13.36 -6.38 20.19
C ALA A 393 13.53 -7.55 19.23
N ASP A 394 14.00 -8.68 19.74
CA ASP A 394 13.92 -9.96 19.04
C ASP A 394 12.49 -10.53 19.14
N LEU A 395 12.01 -11.21 18.08
CA LEU A 395 10.76 -11.93 18.10
C LEU A 395 11.03 -13.45 18.21
N VAL A 396 10.53 -14.07 19.26
CA VAL A 396 10.58 -15.51 19.51
C VAL A 396 9.18 -16.09 19.38
N CYS A 397 8.98 -17.07 18.49
CA CYS A 397 7.70 -17.73 18.32
C CYS A 397 7.74 -19.14 18.93
N ILE A 398 6.80 -19.43 19.84
CA ILE A 398 6.69 -20.68 20.58
C ILE A 398 5.36 -21.35 20.20
N THR A 399 5.42 -22.37 19.35
CA THR A 399 4.20 -22.93 18.77
C THR A 399 3.54 -23.95 19.67
N THR A 400 2.21 -23.82 19.83
CA THR A 400 1.35 -24.76 20.61
C THR A 400 0.37 -25.50 19.70
N THR A 401 0.53 -25.40 18.37
CA THR A 401 -0.27 -26.12 17.39
C THR A 401 0.62 -26.76 16.33
N SER A 402 0.14 -27.85 15.72
CA SER A 402 0.87 -28.59 14.69
C SER A 402 0.19 -28.40 13.33
N GLY A 403 0.28 -27.20 12.75
CA GLY A 403 -0.43 -26.88 11.50
C GLY A 403 0.12 -25.65 10.79
N THR A 404 -0.07 -24.47 11.35
CA THR A 404 0.11 -23.18 10.68
C THR A 404 1.54 -22.87 10.22
N GLY A 405 2.56 -23.37 10.93
CA GLY A 405 3.96 -23.02 10.63
C GLY A 405 4.31 -21.54 10.83
N SER A 406 3.44 -20.74 11.49
CA SER A 406 3.64 -19.30 11.67
C SER A 406 4.94 -18.96 12.39
N GLU A 407 5.48 -19.86 13.20
CA GLU A 407 6.74 -19.71 13.92
C GLU A 407 7.98 -19.56 13.01
N VAL A 408 7.86 -19.95 11.74
CA VAL A 408 8.98 -19.86 10.76
C VAL A 408 8.63 -19.06 9.51
N THR A 409 7.43 -18.49 9.44
CA THR A 409 6.94 -17.84 8.22
C THR A 409 7.02 -16.31 8.29
N PRO A 410 7.15 -15.64 7.12
CA PRO A 410 7.13 -14.20 6.98
C PRO A 410 5.71 -13.64 6.83
N PHE A 411 4.69 -14.38 7.28
CA PHE A 411 3.28 -14.03 7.10
C PHE A 411 2.61 -13.70 8.43
N ALA A 412 1.60 -12.82 8.37
CA ALA A 412 0.69 -12.55 9.48
C ALA A 412 -0.68 -12.14 8.93
N VAL A 413 -1.75 -12.69 9.48
CA VAL A 413 -3.12 -12.35 9.08
C VAL A 413 -3.76 -11.50 10.16
N VAL A 414 -4.38 -10.39 9.79
CA VAL A 414 -5.11 -9.50 10.69
C VAL A 414 -6.43 -9.07 10.07
N THR A 415 -7.44 -8.92 10.90
CA THR A 415 -8.75 -8.38 10.51
C THR A 415 -8.80 -6.89 10.79
N ASP A 416 -9.03 -6.07 9.77
CA ASP A 416 -9.27 -4.63 9.94
C ASP A 416 -10.72 -4.42 10.39
N ASP A 417 -10.93 -4.44 11.70
CA ASP A 417 -12.21 -4.20 12.34
C ASP A 417 -12.62 -2.73 12.37
N LEU A 418 -11.73 -1.84 11.98
CA LEU A 418 -11.98 -0.40 11.90
C LEU A 418 -12.60 0.00 10.54
N ASN A 419 -12.33 -0.79 9.46
CA ASN A 419 -12.77 -0.51 8.11
C ASN A 419 -13.48 -1.72 7.47
N GLY A 420 -14.57 -2.18 8.07
CA GLY A 420 -15.48 -3.16 7.46
C GLY A 420 -15.14 -4.64 7.71
N GLY A 421 -14.19 -4.96 8.58
CA GLY A 421 -13.91 -6.34 9.01
C GLY A 421 -13.19 -7.19 7.96
N VAL A 422 -12.42 -6.57 7.08
CA VAL A 422 -11.67 -7.27 6.02
C VAL A 422 -10.41 -7.93 6.57
N LYS A 423 -10.17 -9.19 6.21
CA LYS A 423 -8.92 -9.89 6.54
C LYS A 423 -7.80 -9.54 5.55
N TYR A 424 -6.68 -9.10 6.09
CA TYR A 424 -5.47 -8.77 5.33
C TYR A 424 -4.33 -9.75 5.65
N PRO A 425 -3.90 -10.56 4.69
CA PRO A 425 -2.66 -11.30 4.81
C PRO A 425 -1.47 -10.37 4.55
N LEU A 426 -0.73 -10.05 5.59
CA LEU A 426 0.54 -9.32 5.50
C LEU A 426 1.66 -10.31 5.20
N ALA A 427 2.55 -9.96 4.30
CA ALA A 427 3.67 -10.81 3.94
C ALA A 427 4.91 -9.98 3.62
N ASP A 428 5.96 -10.18 4.38
CA ASP A 428 7.30 -9.64 4.10
C ASP A 428 8.33 -10.44 4.87
N TYR A 429 9.50 -10.69 4.29
CA TYR A 429 10.56 -11.43 4.95
C TYR A 429 11.09 -10.76 6.23
N GLU A 430 10.85 -9.49 6.46
CA GLU A 430 11.14 -8.81 7.72
C GLU A 430 10.26 -9.31 8.89
N LEU A 431 9.08 -9.89 8.62
CA LEU A 431 8.22 -10.52 9.63
C LEU A 431 8.69 -11.92 10.09
N THR A 432 9.74 -12.47 9.46
CA THR A 432 10.28 -13.77 9.89
C THR A 432 10.80 -13.67 11.33
N PRO A 433 10.33 -14.53 12.26
CA PRO A 433 10.78 -14.49 13.65
C PRO A 433 12.29 -14.68 13.77
N THR A 434 12.88 -14.11 14.81
CA THR A 434 14.32 -14.29 15.12
C THR A 434 14.59 -15.74 15.54
N MET A 435 13.70 -16.34 16.32
CA MET A 435 13.82 -17.70 16.84
C MET A 435 12.46 -18.39 16.80
N ALA A 436 12.46 -19.69 16.46
CA ALA A 436 11.31 -20.58 16.61
C ALA A 436 11.58 -21.65 17.65
N ILE A 437 10.59 -21.94 18.50
CA ILE A 437 10.64 -23.00 19.52
C ILE A 437 9.51 -23.98 19.27
N VAL A 438 9.86 -25.21 18.93
CA VAL A 438 8.97 -26.29 18.51
C VAL A 438 9.05 -27.39 19.57
N ASP A 439 8.57 -27.09 20.79
CA ASP A 439 8.60 -28.03 21.90
C ASP A 439 7.32 -28.88 21.92
N ALA A 440 7.47 -30.16 21.59
CA ALA A 440 6.35 -31.06 21.51
C ALA A 440 5.62 -31.28 22.84
N ASN A 441 6.20 -30.92 24.00
CA ASN A 441 5.47 -30.92 25.28
C ASN A 441 4.24 -30.03 25.24
N LEU A 442 4.29 -28.90 24.51
CA LEU A 442 3.20 -27.94 24.41
C LEU A 442 1.99 -28.47 23.60
N VAL A 443 2.18 -29.51 22.80
CA VAL A 443 1.12 -30.11 21.96
C VAL A 443 0.65 -31.49 22.43
N MET A 444 1.17 -32.01 23.56
CA MET A 444 0.79 -33.36 24.05
C MET A 444 -0.69 -33.47 24.27
N ASN A 445 -1.33 -32.47 24.87
CA ASN A 445 -2.74 -32.44 25.19
C ASN A 445 -3.63 -31.76 24.15
N MET A 446 -3.10 -31.53 22.95
CA MET A 446 -3.85 -30.89 21.86
C MET A 446 -5.10 -31.71 21.51
N PRO A 447 -6.29 -31.07 21.37
CA PRO A 447 -7.54 -31.75 21.01
C PRO A 447 -7.44 -32.48 19.66
N LYS A 448 -8.22 -33.59 19.52
CA LYS A 448 -8.26 -34.38 18.30
C LYS A 448 -8.61 -33.54 17.04
N SER A 449 -9.62 -32.69 17.14
CA SER A 449 -10.03 -31.83 16.03
C SER A 449 -8.91 -30.90 15.59
N LEU A 450 -8.18 -30.30 16.53
CA LEU A 450 -7.05 -29.42 16.23
C LEU A 450 -5.87 -30.21 15.63
N CYS A 451 -5.66 -31.47 16.06
CA CYS A 451 -4.68 -32.36 15.45
C CYS A 451 -5.04 -32.71 14.01
N ALA A 452 -6.32 -33.03 13.74
CA ALA A 452 -6.80 -33.36 12.39
C ALA A 452 -6.68 -32.14 11.43
N PHE A 453 -7.26 -31.03 11.84
CA PHE A 453 -7.30 -29.83 11.00
C PHE A 453 -5.90 -29.24 10.77
N GLY A 454 -5.08 -29.14 11.82
CA GLY A 454 -3.71 -28.66 11.70
C GLY A 454 -2.83 -29.63 10.89
N GLY A 455 -3.00 -30.93 11.08
CA GLY A 455 -2.25 -31.94 10.34
C GLY A 455 -2.53 -31.90 8.83
N VAL A 456 -3.80 -31.76 8.42
CA VAL A 456 -4.16 -31.64 6.99
C VAL A 456 -3.82 -30.26 6.45
N ASP A 457 -3.82 -29.22 7.28
CA ASP A 457 -3.28 -27.91 6.92
C ASP A 457 -1.80 -28.00 6.54
N ALA A 458 -0.99 -28.67 7.37
CA ALA A 458 0.41 -28.92 7.07
C ALA A 458 0.62 -29.79 5.80
N VAL A 459 -0.27 -30.77 5.54
CA VAL A 459 -0.28 -31.52 4.26
C VAL A 459 -0.52 -30.57 3.10
N THR A 460 -1.52 -29.68 3.21
CA THR A 460 -1.87 -28.71 2.17
C THR A 460 -0.74 -27.71 1.95
N HIS A 461 -0.12 -27.20 3.01
CA HIS A 461 1.06 -26.34 2.91
C HIS A 461 2.18 -27.01 2.09
N ALA A 462 2.52 -28.24 2.42
CA ALA A 462 3.59 -28.97 1.74
C ALA A 462 3.23 -29.27 0.27
N VAL A 463 1.99 -29.66 -0.02
CA VAL A 463 1.52 -29.95 -1.38
C VAL A 463 1.52 -28.70 -2.23
N GLU A 464 0.95 -27.57 -1.74
CA GLU A 464 0.96 -26.32 -2.50
C GLU A 464 2.36 -25.74 -2.66
N ALA A 465 3.19 -25.78 -1.62
CA ALA A 465 4.58 -25.35 -1.69
C ALA A 465 5.36 -26.10 -2.77
N TYR A 466 5.17 -27.41 -2.85
CA TYR A 466 5.88 -28.27 -3.81
C TYR A 466 5.47 -27.96 -5.26
N VAL A 467 4.21 -27.64 -5.54
CA VAL A 467 3.72 -27.36 -6.90
C VAL A 467 3.72 -25.89 -7.27
N SER A 468 4.03 -25.01 -6.35
CA SER A 468 4.08 -23.56 -6.56
C SER A 468 4.99 -23.20 -7.73
N VAL A 469 4.66 -22.11 -8.43
CA VAL A 469 5.56 -21.53 -9.46
C VAL A 469 6.87 -20.98 -8.89
N LEU A 470 6.93 -20.78 -7.57
CA LEU A 470 8.11 -20.30 -6.84
C LEU A 470 8.89 -21.45 -6.16
N ALA A 471 8.46 -22.69 -6.36
CA ALA A 471 9.13 -23.88 -5.84
C ALA A 471 10.57 -23.98 -6.33
N ASN A 472 11.44 -24.49 -5.49
CA ASN A 472 12.87 -24.62 -5.74
C ASN A 472 13.42 -25.83 -4.95
N GLU A 473 14.65 -26.24 -5.24
CA GLU A 473 15.27 -27.44 -4.66
C GLU A 473 15.30 -27.42 -3.12
N TYR A 474 15.42 -26.25 -2.51
CA TYR A 474 15.42 -26.11 -1.04
C TYR A 474 14.02 -26.32 -0.46
N SER A 475 13.00 -25.67 -1.02
CA SER A 475 11.62 -25.83 -0.55
C SER A 475 11.06 -27.21 -0.88
N ASP A 476 11.46 -27.80 -2.01
CA ASP A 476 11.04 -29.14 -2.44
C ASP A 476 11.44 -30.23 -1.46
N GLY A 477 12.70 -30.22 -1.02
CA GLY A 477 13.18 -31.17 -0.02
C GLY A 477 12.42 -31.09 1.30
N GLN A 478 12.07 -29.88 1.74
CA GLN A 478 11.30 -29.66 2.97
C GLN A 478 9.85 -30.10 2.80
N ALA A 479 9.19 -29.75 1.70
CA ALA A 479 7.82 -30.16 1.42
C ALA A 479 7.66 -31.68 1.37
N LEU A 480 8.55 -32.38 0.67
CA LEU A 480 8.53 -33.83 0.58
C LEU A 480 8.82 -34.50 1.93
N GLN A 481 9.76 -33.97 2.73
CA GLN A 481 10.04 -34.49 4.07
C GLN A 481 8.84 -34.28 5.02
N ALA A 482 8.17 -33.13 4.97
CA ALA A 482 6.96 -32.90 5.74
C ALA A 482 5.86 -33.89 5.39
N LEU A 483 5.58 -34.10 4.10
CA LEU A 483 4.57 -35.05 3.61
C LEU A 483 4.89 -36.49 4.06
N LYS A 484 6.15 -36.90 4.03
CA LYS A 484 6.56 -38.24 4.49
C LYS A 484 6.26 -38.40 5.98
N LEU A 485 6.62 -37.45 6.83
CA LEU A 485 6.38 -37.50 8.27
C LEU A 485 4.87 -37.46 8.57
N LEU A 486 4.11 -36.63 7.88
CA LEU A 486 2.67 -36.55 8.06
C LEU A 486 1.96 -37.84 7.65
N LYS A 487 2.36 -38.45 6.52
CA LYS A 487 1.82 -39.76 6.12
C LYS A 487 2.06 -40.84 7.18
N GLU A 488 3.26 -40.86 7.77
CA GLU A 488 3.68 -41.91 8.70
C GLU A 488 3.07 -41.73 10.09
N TYR A 489 3.01 -40.47 10.60
CA TYR A 489 2.73 -40.22 12.00
C TYR A 489 1.40 -39.53 12.30
N LEU A 490 0.77 -38.83 11.34
CA LEU A 490 -0.46 -38.08 11.60
C LEU A 490 -1.63 -38.99 12.04
N PRO A 491 -1.86 -40.15 11.42
CA PRO A 491 -2.91 -41.05 11.88
C PRO A 491 -2.72 -41.50 13.35
N SER A 492 -1.49 -41.89 13.73
CA SER A 492 -1.20 -42.28 15.11
C SER A 492 -1.28 -41.10 16.07
N SER A 493 -0.79 -39.92 15.68
CA SER A 493 -0.90 -38.71 16.49
C SER A 493 -2.38 -38.35 16.79
N TYR A 494 -3.25 -38.52 15.78
CA TYR A 494 -4.68 -38.29 15.92
C TYR A 494 -5.35 -39.34 16.81
N ALA A 495 -5.10 -40.62 16.57
CA ALA A 495 -5.76 -41.73 17.30
C ALA A 495 -5.32 -41.80 18.75
N ASN A 496 -4.02 -41.67 19.02
CA ASN A 496 -3.41 -41.95 20.31
C ASN A 496 -3.11 -40.70 21.16
N GLY A 497 -2.99 -39.52 20.54
CA GLY A 497 -2.73 -38.28 21.28
C GLY A 497 -1.45 -38.34 22.11
N SER A 498 -1.53 -37.95 23.38
CA SER A 498 -0.39 -37.99 24.33
C SER A 498 0.15 -39.39 24.64
N LYS A 499 -0.59 -40.44 24.30
CA LYS A 499 -0.12 -41.83 24.45
C LYS A 499 0.95 -42.22 23.43
N ASP A 500 1.05 -41.50 22.31
CA ASP A 500 2.12 -41.65 21.35
C ASP A 500 2.89 -40.31 21.21
N PRO A 501 3.78 -40.04 22.17
CA PRO A 501 4.54 -38.79 22.16
C PRO A 501 5.52 -38.68 20.99
N ILE A 502 5.93 -39.78 20.36
CA ILE A 502 6.77 -39.80 19.20
C ILE A 502 5.99 -39.28 17.99
N ALA A 503 4.79 -39.80 17.74
CA ALA A 503 3.95 -39.35 16.67
C ALA A 503 3.58 -37.84 16.82
N ARG A 504 3.26 -37.40 18.06
CA ARG A 504 3.04 -35.97 18.35
C ARG A 504 4.24 -35.10 17.97
N GLU A 505 5.44 -35.48 18.39
CA GLU A 505 6.66 -34.75 18.08
C GLU A 505 6.94 -34.74 16.57
N LYS A 506 6.76 -35.88 15.89
CA LYS A 506 7.00 -35.97 14.43
C LYS A 506 6.02 -35.12 13.63
N VAL A 507 4.75 -35.10 13.99
CA VAL A 507 3.72 -34.26 13.36
C VAL A 507 4.01 -32.78 13.63
N HIS A 508 4.40 -32.42 14.86
CA HIS A 508 4.77 -31.07 15.24
C HIS A 508 5.95 -30.54 14.40
N ASN A 509 7.02 -31.34 14.31
CA ASN A 509 8.16 -31.02 13.46
C ASN A 509 7.76 -30.93 11.97
N ALA A 510 6.90 -31.83 11.47
CA ALA A 510 6.45 -31.82 10.10
C ALA A 510 5.69 -30.55 9.72
N ALA A 511 4.84 -30.03 10.63
CA ALA A 511 4.13 -28.77 10.44
C ALA A 511 5.11 -27.58 10.28
N THR A 512 6.12 -27.50 11.13
CA THR A 512 7.19 -26.49 11.02
C THR A 512 7.99 -26.64 9.72
N ILE A 513 8.34 -27.86 9.32
CA ILE A 513 9.06 -28.12 8.06
C ILE A 513 8.21 -27.71 6.86
N ALA A 514 6.91 -28.00 6.84
CA ALA A 514 5.98 -27.51 5.84
C ALA A 514 5.91 -25.97 5.84
N GLY A 515 5.93 -25.36 7.05
CA GLY A 515 6.03 -23.91 7.25
C GLY A 515 7.25 -23.30 6.54
N ILE A 516 8.40 -23.91 6.71
CA ILE A 516 9.65 -23.48 6.05
C ILE A 516 9.54 -23.60 4.52
N ALA A 517 8.93 -24.67 4.01
CA ALA A 517 8.74 -24.86 2.59
C ALA A 517 7.90 -23.72 1.99
N PHE A 518 6.68 -23.50 2.49
CA PHE A 518 5.81 -22.49 1.90
C PHE A 518 6.23 -21.05 2.20
N ALA A 519 6.93 -20.79 3.29
CA ALA A 519 7.52 -19.48 3.55
C ALA A 519 8.43 -19.00 2.41
N ASN A 520 9.05 -19.93 1.70
CA ASN A 520 10.02 -19.65 0.65
C ASN A 520 9.54 -19.98 -0.78
N SER A 521 8.39 -20.65 -0.93
CA SER A 521 7.79 -20.98 -2.23
C SER A 521 6.34 -20.51 -2.36
N PHE A 522 5.76 -19.94 -1.33
CA PHE A 522 4.36 -19.52 -1.28
C PHE A 522 3.35 -20.67 -1.39
N LEU A 523 2.07 -20.31 -1.49
CA LEU A 523 0.93 -21.22 -1.52
C LEU A 523 0.16 -21.06 -2.85
N GLY A 524 -1.08 -21.55 -2.93
CA GLY A 524 -1.88 -21.54 -4.13
C GLY A 524 -3.36 -21.26 -3.88
N VAL A 525 -4.21 -21.67 -4.83
CA VAL A 525 -5.64 -21.37 -4.81
C VAL A 525 -6.41 -22.13 -3.72
N CYS A 526 -5.86 -23.20 -3.15
CA CYS A 526 -6.48 -23.87 -2.01
C CYS A 526 -6.56 -22.90 -0.83
N HIS A 527 -5.44 -22.30 -0.45
CA HIS A 527 -5.39 -21.29 0.60
C HIS A 527 -6.19 -20.03 0.23
N SER A 528 -6.14 -19.58 -1.02
CA SER A 528 -6.91 -18.43 -1.47
C SER A 528 -8.42 -18.61 -1.22
N MET A 529 -8.97 -19.77 -1.55
CA MET A 529 -10.37 -20.10 -1.29
C MET A 529 -10.65 -20.37 0.19
N ALA A 530 -9.72 -21.05 0.89
CA ALA A 530 -9.88 -21.36 2.30
C ALA A 530 -9.94 -20.11 3.18
N HIS A 531 -9.17 -19.09 2.90
CA HIS A 531 -9.22 -17.79 3.58
C HIS A 531 -10.63 -17.18 3.53
N LYS A 532 -11.26 -17.20 2.35
CA LYS A 532 -12.58 -16.59 2.14
C LYS A 532 -13.69 -17.44 2.75
N LEU A 533 -13.59 -18.76 2.58
CA LEU A 533 -14.53 -19.73 3.16
C LEU A 533 -14.52 -19.67 4.70
N GLY A 534 -13.34 -19.62 5.29
CA GLY A 534 -13.17 -19.50 6.73
C GLY A 534 -13.68 -18.18 7.29
N ALA A 535 -13.46 -17.07 6.58
CA ALA A 535 -13.92 -15.75 6.98
C ALA A 535 -15.44 -15.63 6.96
N GLU A 536 -16.10 -16.11 5.89
CA GLU A 536 -17.55 -15.95 5.70
C GLU A 536 -18.37 -16.94 6.57
N PHE A 537 -17.89 -18.19 6.72
CA PHE A 537 -18.68 -19.25 7.38
C PHE A 537 -18.09 -19.73 8.70
N HIS A 538 -17.05 -19.06 9.21
CA HIS A 538 -16.36 -19.41 10.45
C HIS A 538 -15.84 -20.86 10.52
N ILE A 539 -15.47 -21.41 9.34
CA ILE A 539 -14.84 -22.73 9.24
C ILE A 539 -13.39 -22.63 9.70
N PRO A 540 -12.93 -23.52 10.60
CA PRO A 540 -11.51 -23.57 10.97
C PRO A 540 -10.61 -23.67 9.73
N HIS A 541 -9.53 -22.90 9.70
CA HIS A 541 -8.66 -22.74 8.51
C HIS A 541 -8.19 -24.08 7.92
N GLY A 542 -7.63 -24.97 8.76
CA GLY A 542 -7.18 -26.29 8.30
C GLY A 542 -8.32 -27.19 7.80
N LEU A 543 -9.53 -27.05 8.35
CA LEU A 543 -10.71 -27.73 7.83
C LEU A 543 -11.09 -27.18 6.44
N ALA A 544 -11.09 -25.86 6.25
CA ALA A 544 -11.38 -25.26 4.94
C ALA A 544 -10.39 -25.76 3.89
N ASN A 545 -9.10 -25.82 4.19
CA ASN A 545 -8.09 -26.39 3.31
C ASN A 545 -8.34 -27.87 3.00
N ALA A 546 -8.70 -28.67 4.00
CA ALA A 546 -9.00 -30.10 3.84
C ALA A 546 -10.19 -30.36 2.90
N LEU A 547 -11.21 -29.49 2.93
CA LEU A 547 -12.39 -29.59 2.07
C LEU A 547 -12.12 -29.24 0.60
N LEU A 548 -11.06 -28.48 0.32
CA LEU A 548 -10.76 -27.94 -1.00
C LEU A 548 -9.62 -28.67 -1.72
N ILE A 549 -8.59 -29.13 -0.99
CA ILE A 549 -7.31 -29.54 -1.57
C ILE A 549 -7.42 -30.64 -2.64
N ALA A 550 -8.29 -31.62 -2.47
CA ALA A 550 -8.42 -32.69 -3.45
C ALA A 550 -8.93 -32.18 -4.82
N ASN A 551 -9.90 -31.26 -4.82
CA ASN A 551 -10.38 -30.62 -6.03
C ASN A 551 -9.35 -29.65 -6.62
N VAL A 552 -8.54 -28.98 -5.81
CA VAL A 552 -7.43 -28.15 -6.27
C VAL A 552 -6.34 -29.00 -6.94
N ILE A 553 -6.01 -30.18 -6.42
CA ILE A 553 -5.07 -31.11 -7.07
C ILE A 553 -5.62 -31.52 -8.46
N ARG A 554 -6.91 -31.90 -8.57
CA ARG A 554 -7.54 -32.24 -9.87
C ARG A 554 -7.50 -31.07 -10.83
N TYR A 555 -7.79 -29.86 -10.35
CA TYR A 555 -7.77 -28.62 -11.14
C TYR A 555 -6.36 -28.32 -11.67
N ASN A 556 -5.35 -28.36 -10.81
CA ASN A 556 -3.99 -28.03 -11.16
C ASN A 556 -3.29 -29.12 -12.01
N ALA A 557 -3.71 -30.39 -11.89
CA ALA A 557 -3.13 -31.52 -12.62
C ALA A 557 -3.52 -31.54 -14.12
N ASN A 558 -3.36 -30.42 -14.80
CA ASN A 558 -3.71 -30.23 -16.20
C ASN A 558 -2.47 -29.82 -17.01
N ASP A 559 -2.21 -30.53 -18.10
CA ASP A 559 -1.08 -30.26 -18.99
C ASP A 559 -1.35 -29.08 -19.95
N ASN A 560 -2.64 -28.72 -20.15
CA ASN A 560 -3.10 -27.66 -21.05
C ASN A 560 -4.06 -26.69 -20.31
N PRO A 561 -3.55 -25.91 -19.34
CA PRO A 561 -4.41 -24.98 -18.60
C PRO A 561 -4.92 -23.85 -19.49
N THR A 562 -6.10 -23.31 -19.16
CA THR A 562 -6.71 -22.17 -19.87
C THR A 562 -5.80 -20.95 -19.89
N LYS A 563 -5.10 -20.69 -18.77
CA LYS A 563 -4.06 -19.66 -18.64
C LYS A 563 -2.85 -20.22 -17.92
N GLN A 564 -1.69 -19.88 -18.44
CA GLN A 564 -0.43 -20.09 -17.73
C GLN A 564 -0.23 -19.00 -16.68
N THR A 565 0.64 -19.28 -15.70
CA THR A 565 1.03 -18.30 -14.70
C THR A 565 1.75 -17.10 -15.33
N ALA A 566 1.73 -15.97 -14.61
CA ALA A 566 2.47 -14.76 -14.98
C ALA A 566 3.99 -14.86 -14.74
N PHE A 567 4.46 -15.91 -14.08
CA PHE A 567 5.89 -16.11 -13.79
C PHE A 567 6.60 -16.77 -14.97
N SER A 568 7.47 -16.02 -15.61
CA SER A 568 8.15 -16.43 -16.85
C SER A 568 9.20 -17.53 -16.68
N GLN A 569 9.68 -17.77 -15.46
CA GLN A 569 10.52 -18.94 -15.13
C GLN A 569 9.74 -20.27 -15.15
N TYR A 570 8.41 -20.20 -15.08
CA TYR A 570 7.52 -21.33 -15.23
C TYR A 570 7.16 -21.49 -16.72
N ASP A 571 8.08 -22.08 -17.47
CA ASP A 571 8.04 -22.14 -18.95
C ASP A 571 6.94 -23.05 -19.50
N ARG A 572 6.51 -24.04 -18.72
CA ARG A 572 5.47 -25.01 -19.06
C ARG A 572 4.74 -25.51 -17.82
N PRO A 573 3.48 -25.96 -17.93
CA PRO A 573 2.76 -26.60 -16.84
C PRO A 573 3.50 -27.85 -16.32
N GLN A 574 3.76 -27.88 -15.01
CA GLN A 574 4.50 -28.98 -14.37
C GLN A 574 3.71 -29.65 -13.24
N ALA A 575 2.58 -29.06 -12.82
CA ALA A 575 1.86 -29.49 -11.63
C ALA A 575 1.51 -30.99 -11.66
N ARG A 576 1.01 -31.51 -12.78
CA ARG A 576 0.67 -32.93 -12.92
C ARG A 576 1.88 -33.85 -12.67
N ARG A 577 3.04 -33.49 -13.23
CA ARG A 577 4.30 -34.21 -12.99
C ARG A 577 4.69 -34.13 -11.52
N ARG A 578 4.66 -32.94 -10.94
CA ARG A 578 5.06 -32.71 -9.54
C ARG A 578 4.14 -33.43 -8.55
N TYR A 579 2.82 -33.49 -8.79
CA TYR A 579 1.92 -34.35 -7.99
C TYR A 579 2.27 -35.85 -8.12
N SER A 580 2.69 -36.30 -9.31
CA SER A 580 3.11 -37.68 -9.47
C SER A 580 4.43 -37.99 -8.74
N GLU A 581 5.33 -37.01 -8.64
CA GLU A 581 6.56 -37.11 -7.83
C GLU A 581 6.27 -37.20 -6.34
N ILE A 582 5.28 -36.45 -5.83
CA ILE A 582 4.80 -36.61 -4.45
C ILE A 582 4.30 -38.05 -4.22
N ALA A 583 3.49 -38.59 -5.13
CA ALA A 583 2.99 -39.95 -5.02
C ALA A 583 4.12 -41.01 -4.99
N ASP A 584 5.13 -40.84 -5.84
CA ASP A 584 6.32 -41.66 -5.84
C ASP A 584 7.10 -41.58 -4.52
N HIS A 585 7.35 -40.36 -4.05
CA HIS A 585 8.08 -40.12 -2.80
C HIS A 585 7.36 -40.73 -1.58
N LEU A 586 6.04 -40.68 -1.57
CA LEU A 586 5.24 -41.30 -0.51
C LEU A 586 5.11 -42.83 -0.64
N GLY A 587 5.68 -43.43 -1.69
CA GLY A 587 5.60 -44.89 -1.90
C GLY A 587 4.18 -45.37 -2.21
N LEU A 588 3.34 -44.55 -2.84
CA LEU A 588 1.97 -44.88 -3.22
C LEU A 588 1.88 -45.58 -4.58
N THR A 589 2.95 -45.57 -5.35
CA THR A 589 2.98 -45.97 -6.75
C THR A 589 3.70 -47.29 -6.96
N ALA A 590 3.45 -47.93 -8.10
CA ALA A 590 4.16 -49.10 -8.56
C ALA A 590 5.01 -48.76 -9.78
N SER A 591 6.06 -49.60 -10.04
CA SER A 591 6.86 -49.47 -11.26
C SER A 591 5.96 -49.60 -12.51
N GLY A 592 6.08 -48.62 -13.41
CA GLY A 592 5.28 -48.59 -14.65
C GLY A 592 3.95 -47.79 -14.55
N ASP A 593 3.58 -47.25 -13.38
CA ASP A 593 2.42 -46.38 -13.26
C ASP A 593 2.61 -45.12 -14.13
N ARG A 594 1.59 -44.80 -14.95
CA ARG A 594 1.57 -43.56 -15.71
C ARG A 594 1.28 -42.36 -14.79
N THR A 595 1.72 -41.17 -15.15
CA THR A 595 1.57 -39.94 -14.37
C THR A 595 0.14 -39.71 -13.86
N GLY A 596 -0.88 -39.91 -14.69
CA GLY A 596 -2.28 -39.75 -14.26
C GLY A 596 -2.70 -40.76 -13.18
N VAL A 597 -2.23 -42.04 -13.29
CA VAL A 597 -2.49 -43.08 -12.27
C VAL A 597 -1.85 -42.69 -10.94
N LYS A 598 -0.64 -42.13 -10.97
CA LYS A 598 0.08 -41.70 -9.79
C LYS A 598 -0.67 -40.56 -9.07
N VAL A 599 -1.20 -39.60 -9.85
CA VAL A 599 -2.04 -38.50 -9.30
C VAL A 599 -3.30 -39.04 -8.64
N GLU A 600 -3.99 -40.02 -9.29
CA GLU A 600 -5.18 -40.65 -8.68
C GLU A 600 -4.86 -41.41 -7.38
N LYS A 601 -3.68 -42.06 -7.31
CA LYS A 601 -3.22 -42.71 -6.08
C LYS A 601 -2.92 -41.69 -4.96
N LEU A 602 -2.37 -40.52 -5.32
CA LEU A 602 -2.17 -39.43 -4.37
C LEU A 602 -3.53 -38.93 -3.82
N LEU A 603 -4.51 -38.74 -4.70
CA LEU A 603 -5.88 -38.33 -4.31
C LEU A 603 -6.54 -39.39 -3.43
N THR A 604 -6.43 -40.67 -3.77
CA THR A 604 -6.97 -41.78 -2.97
C THR A 604 -6.36 -41.81 -1.56
N TRP A 605 -5.03 -41.63 -1.45
CA TRP A 605 -4.37 -41.52 -0.16
C TRP A 605 -4.89 -40.32 0.66
N LEU A 606 -5.03 -39.16 0.02
CA LEU A 606 -5.48 -37.94 0.69
C LEU A 606 -6.91 -38.08 1.21
N GLU A 607 -7.82 -38.61 0.38
CA GLU A 607 -9.22 -38.84 0.81
C GLU A 607 -9.29 -39.91 1.92
N GLY A 608 -8.47 -40.96 1.83
CA GLY A 608 -8.33 -41.95 2.90
C GLY A 608 -7.83 -41.35 4.21
N LEU A 609 -6.83 -40.49 4.15
CA LEU A 609 -6.30 -39.77 5.31
C LEU A 609 -7.38 -38.86 5.94
N LYS A 610 -8.13 -38.12 5.14
CA LYS A 610 -9.22 -37.28 5.62
C LYS A 610 -10.30 -38.11 6.36
N ALA A 611 -10.68 -39.24 5.78
CA ALA A 611 -11.64 -40.14 6.41
C ALA A 611 -11.12 -40.72 7.74
N GLU A 612 -9.85 -41.12 7.84
CA GLU A 612 -9.22 -41.61 9.05
C GLU A 612 -9.12 -40.55 10.15
N LEU A 613 -9.11 -39.27 9.78
CA LEU A 613 -9.08 -38.12 10.69
C LEU A 613 -10.48 -37.57 11.02
N ASP A 614 -11.55 -38.25 10.67
CA ASP A 614 -12.94 -37.83 10.84
C ASP A 614 -13.26 -36.44 10.24
N ILE A 615 -12.62 -36.08 9.12
CA ILE A 615 -12.85 -34.83 8.39
C ILE A 615 -14.06 -35.00 7.47
N PRO A 616 -15.04 -34.05 7.49
CA PRO A 616 -16.18 -34.09 6.57
C PRO A 616 -15.74 -34.14 5.10
N ALA A 617 -16.51 -34.86 4.25
CA ALA A 617 -16.17 -35.03 2.86
C ALA A 617 -16.47 -33.80 2.00
N SER A 618 -17.33 -32.89 2.48
CA SER A 618 -17.78 -31.71 1.74
C SER A 618 -18.03 -30.51 2.65
N ILE A 619 -18.06 -29.30 2.06
CA ILE A 619 -18.43 -28.06 2.77
C ILE A 619 -19.86 -28.16 3.33
N ARG A 620 -20.75 -28.84 2.61
CA ARG A 620 -22.12 -29.11 3.09
C ARG A 620 -22.14 -29.97 4.33
N GLU A 621 -21.35 -31.06 4.37
CA GLU A 621 -21.25 -31.94 5.53
C GLU A 621 -20.55 -31.25 6.74
N ALA A 622 -19.71 -30.25 6.47
CA ALA A 622 -19.14 -29.38 7.49
C ALA A 622 -20.16 -28.40 8.12
N GLY A 623 -21.44 -28.46 7.68
CA GLY A 623 -22.56 -27.73 8.29
C GLY A 623 -22.88 -26.37 7.66
N VAL A 624 -22.29 -26.02 6.53
CA VAL A 624 -22.59 -24.75 5.85
C VAL A 624 -23.95 -24.82 5.14
N ASN A 625 -24.84 -23.88 5.46
CA ASN A 625 -26.17 -23.81 4.86
C ASN A 625 -26.09 -23.52 3.35
N GLU A 626 -26.87 -24.28 2.55
CA GLU A 626 -26.84 -24.19 1.09
C GLU A 626 -27.26 -22.83 0.55
N ALA A 627 -28.35 -22.25 1.06
CA ALA A 627 -28.83 -20.95 0.61
C ALA A 627 -27.83 -19.83 0.93
N ALA A 628 -27.23 -19.87 2.12
CA ALA A 628 -26.19 -18.93 2.51
C ALA A 628 -24.95 -19.06 1.62
N PHE A 629 -24.52 -20.30 1.33
CA PHE A 629 -23.37 -20.56 0.48
C PHE A 629 -23.60 -20.06 -0.96
N LEU A 630 -24.75 -20.39 -1.56
CA LEU A 630 -25.07 -19.98 -2.93
C LEU A 630 -25.21 -18.46 -3.06
N ALA A 631 -25.67 -17.76 -2.02
CA ALA A 631 -25.75 -16.31 -2.01
C ALA A 631 -24.36 -15.63 -2.02
N LYS A 632 -23.29 -16.34 -1.60
CA LYS A 632 -21.96 -15.79 -1.43
C LYS A 632 -20.90 -16.34 -2.40
N VAL A 633 -21.16 -17.47 -3.05
CA VAL A 633 -20.13 -18.18 -3.84
C VAL A 633 -19.51 -17.33 -4.95
N ASP A 634 -20.25 -16.42 -5.57
CA ASP A 634 -19.72 -15.51 -6.59
C ASP A 634 -18.75 -14.51 -5.98
N GLN A 635 -19.10 -13.93 -4.85
CA GLN A 635 -18.23 -13.02 -4.10
C GLN A 635 -16.96 -13.75 -3.62
N LEU A 636 -17.09 -14.94 -3.04
CA LEU A 636 -15.95 -15.74 -2.59
C LEU A 636 -14.97 -16.07 -3.73
N ALA A 637 -15.48 -16.37 -4.92
CA ALA A 637 -14.64 -16.64 -6.08
C ALA A 637 -13.85 -15.41 -6.55
N VAL A 638 -14.47 -14.22 -6.54
CA VAL A 638 -13.81 -12.95 -6.87
C VAL A 638 -12.73 -12.63 -5.82
N GLU A 639 -13.07 -12.73 -4.54
CA GLU A 639 -12.14 -12.46 -3.45
C GLU A 639 -10.97 -13.45 -3.40
N ALA A 640 -11.22 -14.74 -3.72
CA ALA A 640 -10.16 -15.74 -3.83
C ALA A 640 -9.24 -15.47 -5.03
N PHE A 641 -9.79 -15.02 -6.16
CA PHE A 641 -8.98 -14.59 -7.31
C PHE A 641 -8.04 -13.45 -6.93
N ASP A 642 -8.49 -12.56 -6.08
CA ASP A 642 -7.76 -11.40 -5.60
C ASP A 642 -6.81 -11.71 -4.42
N ASP A 643 -6.80 -12.92 -3.89
CA ASP A 643 -5.93 -13.31 -2.79
C ASP A 643 -4.46 -13.40 -3.23
N GLN A 644 -3.54 -13.08 -2.31
CA GLN A 644 -2.12 -13.06 -2.61
C GLN A 644 -1.54 -14.44 -2.97
N CYS A 645 -2.14 -15.53 -2.44
CA CYS A 645 -1.69 -16.89 -2.72
C CYS A 645 -2.00 -17.32 -4.17
N THR A 646 -3.02 -16.74 -4.80
CA THR A 646 -3.44 -17.08 -6.16
C THR A 646 -2.33 -16.91 -7.20
N GLY A 647 -1.49 -15.88 -7.03
CA GLY A 647 -0.38 -15.59 -7.95
C GLY A 647 0.67 -16.68 -8.05
N ALA A 648 0.89 -17.46 -7.00
CA ALA A 648 1.88 -18.53 -6.95
C ALA A 648 1.33 -19.91 -7.39
N ASN A 649 0.02 -20.02 -7.65
CA ASN A 649 -0.60 -21.26 -8.11
C ASN A 649 -0.05 -21.67 -9.50
N PRO A 650 0.21 -22.96 -9.73
CA PRO A 650 0.81 -23.43 -10.99
C PRO A 650 -0.10 -23.25 -12.23
N ARG A 651 -1.41 -23.10 -12.00
CA ARG A 651 -2.40 -22.75 -13.02
C ARG A 651 -3.06 -21.44 -12.61
N PHE A 652 -2.97 -20.41 -13.45
CA PHE A 652 -3.63 -19.14 -13.17
C PHE A 652 -5.14 -19.27 -13.39
N PRO A 653 -5.98 -19.05 -12.36
CA PRO A 653 -7.40 -19.36 -12.46
C PRO A 653 -8.20 -18.28 -13.21
N LEU A 654 -9.35 -18.70 -13.76
CA LEU A 654 -10.48 -17.81 -14.03
C LEU A 654 -11.38 -17.77 -12.79
N ILE A 655 -12.11 -16.66 -12.59
CA ILE A 655 -13.08 -16.53 -11.48
C ILE A 655 -14.15 -17.62 -11.57
N SER A 656 -14.62 -17.94 -12.80
CA SER A 656 -15.57 -19.03 -13.04
C SER A 656 -15.03 -20.41 -12.64
N GLU A 657 -13.73 -20.65 -12.79
CA GLU A 657 -13.09 -21.91 -12.38
C GLU A 657 -13.02 -22.01 -10.84
N LEU A 658 -12.69 -20.89 -10.14
CA LEU A 658 -12.73 -20.84 -8.66
C LEU A 658 -14.15 -21.05 -8.13
N LYS A 659 -15.16 -20.44 -8.76
CA LYS A 659 -16.57 -20.68 -8.43
C LYS A 659 -16.93 -22.17 -8.58
N GLN A 660 -16.51 -22.81 -9.68
CA GLN A 660 -16.76 -24.23 -9.91
C GLN A 660 -16.07 -25.12 -8.86
N LEU A 661 -14.82 -24.81 -8.50
CA LEU A 661 -14.11 -25.51 -7.43
C LEU A 661 -14.83 -25.42 -6.09
N LEU A 662 -15.33 -24.23 -5.74
CA LEU A 662 -16.13 -24.01 -4.51
C LEU A 662 -17.44 -24.81 -4.55
N LEU A 663 -18.16 -24.80 -5.68
CA LEU A 663 -19.42 -25.55 -5.85
C LEU A 663 -19.17 -27.06 -5.77
N ASP A 664 -18.14 -27.57 -6.44
CA ASP A 664 -17.85 -29.01 -6.41
C ASP A 664 -17.43 -29.46 -5.01
N SER A 665 -16.65 -28.65 -4.29
CA SER A 665 -16.28 -28.92 -2.89
C SER A 665 -17.46 -28.79 -1.95
N TYR A 666 -18.43 -27.91 -2.25
CA TYR A 666 -19.65 -27.80 -1.46
C TYR A 666 -20.51 -29.08 -1.56
N TYR A 667 -20.70 -29.61 -2.77
CA TYR A 667 -21.53 -30.78 -3.01
C TYR A 667 -20.77 -32.12 -2.90
N GLY A 668 -19.47 -32.11 -2.56
CA GLY A 668 -18.64 -33.33 -2.50
C GLY A 668 -18.42 -33.99 -3.88
N ARG A 669 -18.44 -33.19 -4.95
CA ARG A 669 -18.20 -33.68 -6.32
C ARG A 669 -16.73 -33.52 -6.67
N ALA A 670 -16.20 -34.47 -7.47
CA ALA A 670 -14.87 -34.31 -8.05
C ALA A 670 -14.88 -33.22 -9.14
N TYR A 671 -13.93 -32.30 -9.08
CA TYR A 671 -13.76 -31.29 -10.13
C TYR A 671 -13.52 -31.96 -11.51
N SER A 672 -14.27 -31.52 -12.53
CA SER A 672 -14.10 -31.91 -13.90
C SER A 672 -14.02 -30.68 -14.81
N PRO A 673 -13.02 -30.59 -15.71
CA PRO A 673 -12.87 -29.47 -16.65
C PRO A 673 -14.07 -29.32 -17.63
N GLU A 674 -14.78 -30.40 -17.91
CA GLU A 674 -15.94 -30.41 -18.83
C GLU A 674 -17.18 -29.75 -18.22
N ALA A 675 -17.22 -29.58 -16.92
CA ALA A 675 -18.32 -28.90 -16.21
C ALA A 675 -18.28 -27.36 -16.35
N VAL A 676 -17.15 -26.79 -16.72
CA VAL A 676 -16.99 -25.36 -16.99
C VAL A 676 -17.53 -25.05 -18.39
N THR A 677 -18.81 -25.27 -18.62
CA THR A 677 -19.46 -24.81 -19.87
C THR A 677 -19.53 -23.28 -19.82
N VAL A 678 -18.84 -22.65 -20.76
CA VAL A 678 -19.13 -21.29 -21.28
C VAL A 678 -20.59 -21.30 -21.75
N GLY A 679 -21.56 -21.28 -20.87
CA GLY A 679 -22.92 -21.73 -21.26
C GLY A 679 -24.07 -20.85 -20.85
N GLU A 680 -23.97 -19.97 -19.89
CA GLU A 680 -25.15 -19.17 -19.53
C GLU A 680 -25.03 -17.70 -19.92
N GLU A 681 -23.85 -17.07 -19.81
CA GLU A 681 -23.66 -15.66 -20.20
C GLU A 681 -23.82 -15.41 -21.72
N VAL A 682 -23.43 -16.36 -22.57
CA VAL A 682 -23.61 -16.24 -24.05
C VAL A 682 -25.03 -16.50 -24.49
N LYS A 683 -25.85 -17.22 -23.73
CA LYS A 683 -27.25 -17.43 -24.04
C LYS A 683 -28.14 -16.26 -23.63
N GLU A 684 -27.83 -15.54 -22.58
CA GLU A 684 -28.54 -14.31 -22.20
C GLU A 684 -28.19 -13.14 -23.13
N ALA A 685 -26.93 -12.95 -23.48
CA ALA A 685 -26.52 -11.91 -24.44
C ALA A 685 -27.13 -12.12 -25.83
N LYS A 686 -27.26 -13.36 -26.30
CA LYS A 686 -27.95 -13.67 -27.59
C LYS A 686 -29.47 -13.57 -27.51
N LYS A 687 -30.09 -13.71 -26.34
CA LYS A 687 -31.53 -13.47 -26.16
C LYS A 687 -31.87 -11.97 -26.14
N ASP A 688 -30.99 -11.13 -25.64
CA ASP A 688 -31.21 -9.68 -25.64
C ASP A 688 -30.95 -9.03 -27.01
N GLU A 689 -29.97 -9.51 -27.78
CA GLU A 689 -29.79 -9.04 -29.16
C GLU A 689 -30.93 -9.45 -30.10
N GLY A 690 -31.58 -10.61 -29.87
CA GLY A 690 -32.73 -11.05 -30.61
C GLY A 690 -34.01 -10.27 -30.31
N LYS A 691 -34.12 -9.59 -29.19
CA LYS A 691 -35.27 -8.74 -28.82
C LYS A 691 -35.15 -7.28 -29.27
N LYS A 692 -33.96 -6.83 -29.68
CA LYS A 692 -33.74 -5.49 -30.25
C LYS A 692 -33.83 -5.42 -31.76
N LYS A 693 -34.15 -6.55 -32.44
CA LYS A 693 -34.33 -6.63 -33.89
C LYS A 693 -35.72 -7.15 -34.31
N LYS A 694 -36.74 -6.92 -33.50
CA LYS A 694 -38.15 -7.08 -33.93
C LYS A 694 -38.96 -5.82 -33.62
#